data_58531ce365ecc34c44acfb7d2d985db2
#
_entry.id   58531ce365ecc34c44acfb7d2d985db2
#
_cell.length_a   1.000
_cell.length_b   1.000
_cell.length_c   1.000
_cell.angle_alpha   90.00
_cell.angle_beta   90.00
_cell.angle_gamma   90.00
#
_symmetry.space_group_name_H-M   'P 1'
#
loop_
_entity.id
_entity.type
_entity.pdbx_description
1 polymer ?
#
loop_
_entity_poly.entity_id
_entity_poly.type
_entity_poly.pdbx_seq_one_letter_code
_entity_poly.pdbx_strand_id
1 'polypeptide(L)'
;MKKFTLFMLAAVLILGTAACLQTQGIEENDRQKNNLQSQGASDDGSAVQYDYSSIIVNLSEYGGDIAVHDIAVQGEQVYALIEVREWGEEPEDNTQKQECTSHYYVFSCMADGGRKSISKELYLQDNNDGYVNELHLTDDGCVTALCYSYTEDTVSLQFRNAFGEDQWEKQIVAGGYLFVKKDGFVVLTRKGEGREIHFYNAKGELTESMEADGEIFNNIQNYYFTQDNRFLVIATDNEGMAYAQWYDPNTGQAKKRALPDNFSQYRILQATNTVLLLCDSAGVYLLDLDQSVPMQMLSYVDAYLDITGFQVARQIDETCFVGVFNDTGVPKLGIFRRIEVPKGEQKQIVVLGTIGEPDEGLRRLVMDFNQENSRYRITIKQYITYDEERSALSQLNTDILSGNMPDILLLDSEMPLQSYISKGLLADVGKLIEEDEELDSGQFLENVLGAFRVNGTLYYVAPAFCVDTLVAKQSKAGNRKGWNQEEFFTVMAELPEEMKMMSETSRYTFLQDYMRVCGREYVDTDWGICNFQSEVFVEVLKFAATLPEYAERFSPEENSYDSRYIEDKVLLQPVTIRHIPDLAQQIYGCIGEDIAYVGYPSESREGSCIRICGMSFALADKSDKRDGAWEFVRIFLTEDFQRDELYGVNGSSLPIRQNIFNERAQKAATLEGYCFINDEFMLIPPMTPEQIDRAVDFIKGLHNMAFEDEVIMNIIYEEAESFFRGQKTAEDVADLIQNRVQLYLDEGR
;
A
#
# COMPACT_ATOMS: atom_id res chain seq x y z
N MET A 1 13.82 -26.72 -18.42
CA MET A 1 12.43 -26.89 -18.87
C MET A 1 11.97 -28.36 -18.77
N LYS A 2 12.08 -29.03 -17.69
CA LYS A 2 11.49 -30.37 -17.40
C LYS A 2 11.42 -30.68 -15.89
N LYS A 3 11.52 -29.67 -15.03
CA LYS A 3 11.39 -29.80 -13.56
C LYS A 3 10.28 -28.91 -12.95
N PHE A 4 9.61 -28.07 -13.72
CA PHE A 4 8.53 -27.19 -13.24
C PHE A 4 7.13 -27.81 -13.28
N THR A 5 6.92 -28.87 -14.07
CA THR A 5 5.60 -29.50 -14.26
C THR A 5 5.28 -30.60 -13.22
N LEU A 6 6.13 -30.85 -12.28
CA LEU A 6 5.93 -31.94 -11.29
C LEU A 6 5.56 -31.43 -9.88
N PHE A 7 5.61 -30.13 -9.60
CA PHE A 7 5.32 -29.58 -8.28
C PHE A 7 3.86 -29.10 -8.13
N MET A 8 3.17 -28.73 -9.21
CA MET A 8 1.73 -28.39 -9.13
C MET A 8 0.79 -29.60 -8.97
N LEU A 9 1.23 -30.80 -9.31
CA LEU A 9 0.41 -32.01 -9.14
C LEU A 9 0.43 -32.60 -7.72
N ALA A 10 1.29 -32.12 -6.84
CA ALA A 10 1.41 -32.63 -5.46
C ALA A 10 0.52 -31.89 -4.44
N ALA A 11 0.04 -30.70 -4.74
CA ALA A 11 -0.81 -29.92 -3.82
C ALA A 11 -2.30 -30.28 -3.88
N VAL A 12 -2.76 -30.95 -4.94
CA VAL A 12 -4.19 -31.31 -5.14
C VAL A 12 -4.54 -32.72 -4.61
N LEU A 13 -3.53 -33.53 -4.25
CA LEU A 13 -3.75 -34.93 -3.84
C LEU A 13 -3.84 -35.17 -2.31
N ILE A 14 -3.87 -34.14 -1.47
CA ILE A 14 -3.94 -34.26 0.01
C ILE A 14 -5.35 -34.10 0.59
N LEU A 15 -6.37 -33.85 -0.23
CA LEU A 15 -7.76 -33.70 0.25
C LEU A 15 -8.64 -34.95 0.11
N GLY A 16 -8.10 -36.12 -0.16
CA GLY A 16 -8.88 -37.30 -0.49
C GLY A 16 -8.60 -38.60 0.25
N THR A 17 -7.93 -38.63 1.40
CA THR A 17 -7.86 -39.90 2.21
C THR A 17 -7.62 -39.63 3.68
N ALA A 18 -8.67 -39.31 4.42
CA ALA A 18 -8.70 -39.44 5.87
C ALA A 18 -9.49 -40.68 6.29
N ALA A 19 -8.84 -41.83 6.29
CA ALA A 19 -9.28 -42.98 7.10
C ALA A 19 -8.12 -43.93 7.37
N CYS A 20 -7.83 -44.15 8.65
CA CYS A 20 -7.04 -45.23 9.26
C CYS A 20 -5.52 -45.23 9.02
N LEU A 21 -4.78 -44.78 10.04
CA LEU A 21 -3.87 -45.68 10.79
C LEU A 21 -3.36 -44.98 12.07
N GLN A 22 -3.71 -45.55 13.22
CA GLN A 22 -3.07 -45.31 14.51
C GLN A 22 -1.64 -45.88 14.46
N THR A 23 -0.63 -45.16 14.90
CA THR A 23 0.24 -45.47 16.03
C THR A 23 1.57 -44.66 15.98
N GLN A 24 1.90 -44.25 17.17
CA GLN A 24 3.18 -43.80 17.73
C GLN A 24 3.48 -42.30 17.66
N GLY A 25 3.34 -41.72 18.87
CA GLY A 25 3.60 -40.34 19.18
C GLY A 25 5.08 -39.96 19.16
N ILE A 26 5.28 -38.73 18.81
CA ILE A 26 6.33 -37.82 19.31
C ILE A 26 5.72 -36.43 19.20
N GLU A 27 5.83 -35.69 20.28
CA GLU A 27 5.45 -34.32 20.55
C GLU A 27 5.29 -33.37 19.33
N GLU A 28 4.06 -33.14 18.94
CA GLU A 28 3.63 -32.15 17.96
C GLU A 28 2.44 -31.36 18.56
N ASN A 29 2.67 -30.68 19.68
CA ASN A 29 1.58 -30.02 20.41
C ASN A 29 1.78 -28.50 20.67
N ASP A 30 2.75 -27.84 20.05
CA ASP A 30 2.98 -26.39 20.28
C ASP A 30 2.91 -25.49 19.02
N ARG A 31 2.64 -26.02 17.83
CA ARG A 31 2.62 -25.19 16.59
C ARG A 31 1.24 -24.69 16.15
N GLN A 32 0.14 -25.13 16.76
CA GLN A 32 -1.22 -24.75 16.32
C GLN A 32 -1.94 -23.70 17.17
N LYS A 33 -1.28 -23.05 18.14
CA LYS A 33 -1.91 -22.02 18.99
C LYS A 33 -1.48 -20.57 18.73
N ASN A 34 -0.61 -20.30 17.77
CA ASN A 34 0.05 -19.00 17.69
C ASN A 34 -0.51 -18.00 16.64
N ASN A 35 -1.68 -18.23 16.05
CA ASN A 35 -2.24 -17.30 15.05
C ASN A 35 -3.37 -16.38 15.53
N LEU A 36 -3.59 -16.25 16.82
CA LEU A 36 -4.65 -15.39 17.34
C LEU A 36 -4.24 -14.81 18.69
N GLN A 37 -3.45 -13.75 18.68
CA GLN A 37 -3.42 -12.81 19.82
C GLN A 37 -2.61 -11.55 19.47
N SER A 38 -3.20 -10.61 18.73
CA SER A 38 -2.83 -9.19 18.83
C SER A 38 -3.59 -8.47 19.95
N GLN A 39 -4.37 -9.20 20.75
CA GLN A 39 -5.08 -8.67 21.91
C GLN A 39 -4.72 -9.53 23.13
N GLY A 40 -4.20 -8.91 24.19
CA GLY A 40 -3.96 -9.60 25.45
C GLY A 40 -5.24 -10.25 25.94
N ALA A 41 -5.23 -11.58 26.16
CA ALA A 41 -6.38 -12.27 26.73
C ALA A 41 -6.47 -11.97 28.22
N SER A 42 -7.64 -11.57 28.74
CA SER A 42 -7.94 -11.55 30.15
C SER A 42 -8.10 -12.99 30.69
N ASP A 43 -7.95 -13.20 31.99
CA ASP A 43 -8.11 -14.50 32.68
C ASP A 43 -9.47 -15.20 32.41
N ASP A 44 -10.45 -14.47 31.85
CA ASP A 44 -11.79 -14.98 31.52
C ASP A 44 -11.99 -15.23 30.01
N GLY A 45 -10.94 -15.12 29.19
CA GLY A 45 -10.97 -15.37 27.74
C GLY A 45 -11.56 -14.23 26.90
N SER A 46 -11.91 -13.08 27.48
CA SER A 46 -12.30 -11.90 26.73
C SER A 46 -11.07 -11.10 26.30
N ALA A 47 -11.04 -10.62 25.05
CA ALA A 47 -9.96 -9.76 24.57
C ALA A 47 -9.93 -8.44 25.36
N VAL A 48 -8.72 -8.02 25.80
CA VAL A 48 -8.52 -6.74 26.48
C VAL A 48 -8.51 -5.64 25.42
N GLN A 49 -9.38 -4.64 25.56
CA GLN A 49 -9.42 -3.48 24.71
C GLN A 49 -8.58 -2.36 25.32
N TYR A 50 -7.81 -1.69 24.46
CA TYR A 50 -6.95 -0.58 24.86
C TYR A 50 -7.38 0.72 24.18
N ASP A 51 -7.22 1.80 24.89
CA ASP A 51 -7.21 3.19 24.41
C ASP A 51 -5.83 3.79 24.59
N TYR A 52 -5.59 4.95 23.96
CA TYR A 52 -4.29 5.60 23.98
C TYR A 52 -4.43 7.06 24.41
N SER A 53 -3.68 7.47 25.43
CA SER A 53 -3.47 8.89 25.68
C SER A 53 -2.22 9.35 24.97
N SER A 54 -2.27 10.51 24.34
CA SER A 54 -1.14 11.13 23.65
C SER A 54 -0.89 12.55 24.19
N ILE A 55 0.38 12.88 24.34
CA ILE A 55 0.85 14.25 24.62
C ILE A 55 1.76 14.62 23.46
N ILE A 56 1.34 15.57 22.63
CA ILE A 56 2.09 15.99 21.46
C ILE A 56 2.79 17.32 21.76
N VAL A 57 4.10 17.35 21.54
CA VAL A 57 4.93 18.55 21.64
C VAL A 57 5.33 18.95 20.22
N ASN A 58 4.90 20.14 19.82
CA ASN A 58 5.31 20.70 18.54
C ASN A 58 6.71 21.30 18.68
N LEU A 59 7.67 20.76 17.94
CA LEU A 59 9.05 21.22 17.97
C LEU A 59 9.30 22.45 17.08
N SER A 60 8.40 22.76 16.12
CA SER A 60 8.55 23.94 15.25
C SER A 60 8.53 25.28 15.98
N GLU A 61 8.15 25.30 17.27
CA GLU A 61 8.27 26.48 18.12
C GLU A 61 9.75 26.92 18.32
N TYR A 62 10.70 26.02 18.04
CA TYR A 62 12.14 26.25 18.26
C TYR A 62 12.92 26.54 16.96
N GLY A 63 12.29 26.47 15.80
CA GLY A 63 12.89 26.80 14.51
C GLY A 63 12.00 26.43 13.32
N GLY A 64 12.33 26.93 12.13
CA GLY A 64 11.52 26.70 10.91
C GLY A 64 11.77 25.33 10.26
N ASP A 65 13.03 24.92 10.12
CA ASP A 65 13.43 23.61 9.58
C ASP A 65 14.17 22.83 10.69
N ILE A 66 13.51 21.82 11.23
CA ILE A 66 14.01 21.04 12.37
C ILE A 66 14.16 19.56 11.96
N ALA A 67 15.30 18.98 12.32
CA ALA A 67 15.48 17.54 12.34
C ALA A 67 15.67 17.05 13.79
N VAL A 68 15.21 15.84 14.10
CA VAL A 68 15.47 15.18 15.38
C VAL A 68 16.37 13.97 15.12
N HIS A 69 17.52 13.96 15.76
CA HIS A 69 18.53 12.92 15.56
C HIS A 69 18.39 11.76 16.52
N ASP A 70 18.10 12.03 17.79
CA ASP A 70 17.97 10.99 18.81
C ASP A 70 17.06 11.42 19.96
N ILE A 71 16.57 10.43 20.70
CA ILE A 71 15.81 10.60 21.94
C ILE A 71 16.48 9.78 23.04
N ALA A 72 16.54 10.34 24.25
CA ALA A 72 16.93 9.62 25.45
C ALA A 72 15.87 9.75 26.55
N VAL A 73 15.81 8.76 27.43
CA VAL A 73 14.84 8.73 28.53
C VAL A 73 15.58 8.34 29.82
N GLN A 74 15.41 9.17 30.88
CA GLN A 74 15.92 8.89 32.20
C GLN A 74 14.76 8.97 33.22
N GLY A 75 14.20 7.83 33.57
CA GLY A 75 12.98 7.78 34.37
C GLY A 75 11.82 8.45 33.60
N GLU A 76 11.25 9.51 34.19
CA GLU A 76 10.19 10.30 33.55
C GLU A 76 10.73 11.51 32.74
N GLN A 77 12.02 11.75 32.72
CA GLN A 77 12.64 12.82 31.96
C GLN A 77 12.92 12.35 30.52
N VAL A 78 12.45 13.11 29.56
CA VAL A 78 12.64 12.89 28.13
C VAL A 78 13.57 13.96 27.57
N TYR A 79 14.51 13.56 26.74
CA TYR A 79 15.42 14.44 26.01
C TYR A 79 15.29 14.15 24.50
N ALA A 80 15.36 15.20 23.67
CA ALA A 80 15.42 15.10 22.23
C ALA A 80 16.54 15.98 21.68
N LEU A 81 17.41 15.39 20.89
CA LEU A 81 18.49 16.12 20.20
C LEU A 81 17.93 16.67 18.89
N ILE A 82 17.85 17.99 18.80
CA ILE A 82 17.31 18.69 17.66
C ILE A 82 18.40 19.45 16.91
N GLU A 83 18.32 19.46 15.59
CA GLU A 83 19.07 20.29 14.68
C GLU A 83 18.11 21.31 14.07
N VAL A 84 18.42 22.57 14.19
CA VAL A 84 17.71 23.66 13.53
C VAL A 84 18.55 24.10 12.34
N ARG A 85 17.97 24.07 11.13
CA ARG A 85 18.64 24.40 9.89
C ARG A 85 18.24 25.78 9.42
N GLU A 86 19.25 26.60 9.17
CA GLU A 86 19.10 27.91 8.55
C GLU A 86 19.63 27.86 7.12
N TRP A 87 18.72 28.07 6.15
CA TRP A 87 19.04 28.07 4.74
C TRP A 87 19.41 29.48 4.29
N GLY A 88 20.53 29.62 3.59
CA GLY A 88 20.94 30.84 2.92
C GLY A 88 19.99 31.23 1.77
N GLU A 89 20.30 32.31 1.07
CA GLU A 89 19.52 32.73 -0.09
C GLU A 89 19.59 31.64 -1.20
N GLU A 90 18.47 31.44 -1.90
CA GLU A 90 18.46 30.55 -3.08
C GLU A 90 19.45 31.05 -4.14
N PRO A 91 20.38 30.19 -4.58
CA PRO A 91 21.34 30.60 -5.62
C PRO A 91 20.61 30.90 -6.95
N GLU A 92 21.01 31.97 -7.62
CA GLU A 92 20.45 32.34 -8.93
C GLU A 92 20.70 31.26 -10.02
N ASP A 93 21.65 30.35 -9.77
CA ASP A 93 22.03 29.27 -10.69
C ASP A 93 21.69 27.93 -10.03
N ASN A 94 20.76 27.19 -10.66
CA ASN A 94 20.31 25.85 -10.23
C ASN A 94 21.44 24.78 -10.14
N THR A 95 22.67 25.11 -10.57
CA THR A 95 23.84 24.21 -10.44
C THR A 95 24.58 24.38 -9.12
N GLN A 96 24.30 25.44 -8.35
CA GLN A 96 24.90 25.68 -7.04
C GLN A 96 23.99 25.16 -5.94
N LYS A 97 24.57 24.51 -4.93
CA LYS A 97 23.81 24.08 -3.75
C LYS A 97 23.56 25.28 -2.84
N GLN A 98 22.34 25.38 -2.33
CA GLN A 98 21.98 26.34 -1.30
C GLN A 98 22.81 26.07 -0.03
N GLU A 99 23.40 27.09 0.55
CA GLU A 99 24.13 26.96 1.82
C GLU A 99 23.16 26.69 2.96
N CYS A 100 23.55 25.80 3.88
CA CYS A 100 22.79 25.46 5.06
C CYS A 100 23.69 25.48 6.29
N THR A 101 23.26 26.21 7.32
CA THR A 101 23.94 26.22 8.63
C THR A 101 23.08 25.45 9.64
N SER A 102 23.71 24.51 10.36
CA SER A 102 23.04 23.68 11.36
C SER A 102 23.38 24.09 12.78
N HIS A 103 22.36 24.24 13.61
CA HIS A 103 22.45 24.61 15.02
C HIS A 103 21.87 23.47 15.86
N TYR A 104 22.62 22.96 16.83
CA TYR A 104 22.23 21.79 17.63
C TYR A 104 21.81 22.20 19.04
N TYR A 105 20.70 21.60 19.51
CA TYR A 105 20.13 21.82 20.82
C TYR A 105 19.62 20.51 21.41
N VAL A 106 19.50 20.47 22.75
CA VAL A 106 18.74 19.41 23.43
C VAL A 106 17.47 20.03 24.02
N PHE A 107 16.34 19.57 23.52
CA PHE A 107 15.04 19.81 24.14
C PHE A 107 14.82 18.79 25.25
N SER A 108 14.17 19.20 26.33
CA SER A 108 13.77 18.28 27.42
C SER A 108 12.38 18.58 27.95
N CYS A 109 11.65 17.53 28.36
CA CYS A 109 10.37 17.61 29.03
C CYS A 109 10.17 16.38 29.94
N MET A 110 9.16 16.45 30.82
CA MET A 110 8.71 15.28 31.58
C MET A 110 7.78 14.41 30.70
N ALA A 111 7.61 13.14 31.08
CA ALA A 111 6.70 12.20 30.43
C ALA A 111 5.22 12.61 30.49
N ASP A 112 4.85 13.58 31.31
CA ASP A 112 3.54 14.25 31.36
C ASP A 112 3.47 15.49 30.45
N GLY A 113 4.51 15.77 29.66
CA GLY A 113 4.65 16.94 28.80
C GLY A 113 4.99 18.24 29.52
N GLY A 114 5.14 18.20 30.85
CA GLY A 114 5.50 19.35 31.68
C GLY A 114 7.00 19.67 31.69
N ARG A 115 7.36 20.77 32.36
CA ARG A 115 8.75 21.20 32.56
C ARG A 115 9.60 21.25 31.29
N LYS A 116 9.06 21.82 30.22
CA LYS A 116 9.76 21.98 28.95
C LYS A 116 10.96 22.92 29.12
N SER A 117 12.08 22.54 28.55
CA SER A 117 13.28 23.41 28.47
C SER A 117 14.08 23.07 27.21
N ILE A 118 14.89 24.03 26.76
CA ILE A 118 15.86 23.86 25.69
C ILE A 118 17.24 24.27 26.17
N SER A 119 18.27 23.56 25.75
CA SER A 119 19.66 23.87 26.11
C SER A 119 20.15 25.18 25.46
N LYS A 120 21.34 25.62 25.83
CA LYS A 120 22.11 26.52 24.98
C LYS A 120 22.51 25.77 23.69
N GLU A 121 22.86 26.55 22.66
CA GLU A 121 23.41 25.99 21.44
C GLU A 121 24.68 25.17 21.72
N LEU A 122 24.74 24.01 21.07
CA LEU A 122 25.86 23.09 21.19
C LEU A 122 26.75 23.24 19.97
N TYR A 123 27.97 23.69 20.19
CA TYR A 123 28.96 23.81 19.13
C TYR A 123 29.59 22.43 18.91
N LEU A 124 29.13 21.79 17.81
CA LEU A 124 29.78 20.62 17.20
C LEU A 124 30.73 21.14 16.11
N GLN A 125 31.28 20.26 15.30
CA GLN A 125 32.22 20.65 14.25
C GLN A 125 31.59 21.63 13.25
N ASP A 126 32.35 22.68 12.86
CA ASP A 126 31.90 23.66 11.86
C ASP A 126 31.69 22.99 10.50
N ASN A 127 30.54 23.27 9.88
CA ASN A 127 30.14 22.71 8.60
C ASN A 127 31.12 22.99 7.43
N ASN A 128 32.02 23.97 7.58
CA ASN A 128 33.02 24.33 6.57
C ASN A 128 34.31 23.49 6.68
N ASP A 129 34.58 22.87 7.84
CA ASP A 129 35.80 22.06 8.07
C ASP A 129 35.52 20.53 8.07
N GLY A 130 34.28 20.11 7.98
CA GLY A 130 33.97 18.68 8.03
C GLY A 130 32.48 18.38 8.13
N TYR A 131 32.15 17.21 8.68
CA TYR A 131 30.75 16.81 8.92
C TYR A 131 30.63 15.98 10.19
N VAL A 132 29.43 16.02 10.78
CA VAL A 132 29.03 15.13 11.87
C VAL A 132 28.57 13.81 11.27
N ASN A 133 29.25 12.70 11.59
CA ASN A 133 28.98 11.38 11.04
C ASN A 133 27.91 10.62 11.84
N GLU A 134 28.03 10.68 13.17
CA GLU A 134 27.10 10.00 14.10
C GLU A 134 26.80 10.94 15.26
N LEU A 135 25.55 10.92 15.75
CA LEU A 135 25.07 11.83 16.75
C LEU A 135 24.07 11.13 17.68
N HIS A 136 24.38 11.07 18.98
CA HIS A 136 23.56 10.34 19.95
C HIS A 136 23.42 11.10 21.28
N LEU A 137 22.34 10.77 21.99
CA LEU A 137 22.13 11.17 23.39
C LEU A 137 22.56 10.08 24.36
N THR A 138 23.16 10.48 25.44
CA THR A 138 23.26 9.66 26.66
C THR A 138 21.94 9.68 27.42
N ASP A 139 21.70 8.72 28.31
CA ASP A 139 20.46 8.65 29.09
C ASP A 139 20.17 9.91 29.91
N ASP A 140 21.21 10.64 30.33
CA ASP A 140 21.12 11.89 31.08
C ASP A 140 21.05 13.15 30.20
N GLY A 141 20.87 12.99 28.89
CA GLY A 141 20.69 14.09 27.95
C GLY A 141 21.96 14.81 27.51
N CYS A 142 23.14 14.22 27.73
CA CYS A 142 24.37 14.72 27.12
C CYS A 142 24.49 14.27 25.68
N VAL A 143 25.16 15.06 24.84
CA VAL A 143 25.35 14.79 23.42
C VAL A 143 26.72 14.19 23.17
N THR A 144 26.75 13.15 22.35
CA THR A 144 27.98 12.54 21.83
C THR A 144 27.95 12.54 20.33
N ALA A 145 29.08 12.87 19.71
CA ALA A 145 29.20 12.95 18.26
C ALA A 145 30.52 12.36 17.76
N LEU A 146 30.46 11.73 16.57
CA LEU A 146 31.64 11.48 15.75
C LEU A 146 31.70 12.53 14.66
N CYS A 147 32.77 13.33 14.67
CA CYS A 147 33.00 14.40 13.71
C CYS A 147 34.23 14.11 12.85
N TYR A 148 34.11 14.36 11.57
CA TYR A 148 35.21 14.25 10.61
C TYR A 148 35.66 15.64 10.14
N SER A 149 36.99 15.92 10.20
CA SER A 149 37.59 17.15 9.69
C SER A 149 38.20 16.90 8.31
N TYR A 150 37.85 17.77 7.35
CA TYR A 150 38.44 17.74 6.00
C TYR A 150 39.87 18.30 5.96
N THR A 151 40.16 19.31 6.82
CA THR A 151 41.47 19.98 6.83
C THR A 151 42.54 19.12 7.50
N GLU A 152 42.19 18.42 8.55
CA GLU A 152 43.11 17.60 9.34
C GLU A 152 43.11 16.12 8.94
N ASP A 153 42.10 15.70 8.13
CA ASP A 153 41.85 14.27 7.80
C ASP A 153 41.78 13.40 9.04
N THR A 154 41.09 13.88 10.06
CA THR A 154 40.97 13.23 11.37
C THR A 154 39.51 13.00 11.78
N VAL A 155 39.31 12.05 12.68
CA VAL A 155 38.01 11.80 13.34
C VAL A 155 38.12 12.13 14.81
N SER A 156 37.15 12.90 15.34
CA SER A 156 37.05 13.19 16.76
C SER A 156 35.77 12.64 17.38
N LEU A 157 35.89 12.13 18.62
CA LEU A 157 34.77 11.84 19.50
C LEU A 157 34.55 13.07 20.40
N GLN A 158 33.36 13.63 20.31
CA GLN A 158 32.99 14.83 21.08
C GLN A 158 31.92 14.48 22.11
N PHE A 159 31.98 15.15 23.24
CA PHE A 159 31.00 15.11 24.33
C PHE A 159 30.62 16.53 24.75
N ARG A 160 29.30 16.77 24.86
CA ARG A 160 28.73 18.07 25.26
C ARG A 160 27.63 17.84 26.30
N ASN A 161 27.78 18.41 27.47
CA ASN A 161 26.69 18.50 28.45
C ASN A 161 25.76 19.65 28.08
N ALA A 162 24.56 19.33 27.59
CA ALA A 162 23.61 20.31 27.11
C ALA A 162 23.12 21.31 28.18
N PHE A 163 23.09 20.89 29.44
CA PHE A 163 22.58 21.69 30.56
C PHE A 163 23.66 22.06 31.58
N GLY A 164 24.93 21.73 31.32
CA GLY A 164 26.09 22.00 32.15
C GLY A 164 27.26 22.61 31.39
N GLU A 165 28.44 22.62 32.02
CA GLU A 165 29.67 23.15 31.44
C GLU A 165 30.66 22.07 31.00
N ASP A 166 30.36 20.78 31.30
CA ASP A 166 31.26 19.67 30.97
C ASP A 166 31.27 19.41 29.46
N GLN A 167 32.45 19.54 28.87
CA GLN A 167 32.66 19.22 27.46
C GLN A 167 34.11 18.77 27.25
N TRP A 168 34.28 17.86 26.31
CA TRP A 168 35.61 17.44 25.86
C TRP A 168 35.54 16.95 24.39
N GLU A 169 36.72 16.93 23.76
CA GLU A 169 36.94 16.42 22.44
C GLU A 169 38.20 15.58 22.43
N LYS A 170 38.18 14.43 21.73
CA LYS A 170 39.30 13.50 21.60
C LYS A 170 39.43 13.02 20.17
N GLN A 171 40.61 13.14 19.57
CA GLN A 171 40.91 12.45 18.35
C GLN A 171 40.90 10.93 18.58
N ILE A 172 40.28 10.21 17.67
CA ILE A 172 40.14 8.76 17.70
C ILE A 172 40.76 8.11 16.45
N VAL A 173 40.94 6.81 16.52
CA VAL A 173 41.71 6.04 15.51
C VAL A 173 41.05 6.02 14.16
N ALA A 174 39.72 5.95 14.10
CA ALA A 174 38.95 5.91 12.87
C ALA A 174 37.46 6.20 13.16
N GLY A 175 36.72 6.67 12.14
CA GLY A 175 35.27 6.82 12.17
C GLY A 175 34.52 5.53 11.90
N GLY A 176 33.25 5.50 12.29
CA GLY A 176 32.37 4.34 12.10
C GLY A 176 31.04 4.53 12.80
N TYR A 177 30.46 3.44 13.29
CA TYR A 177 29.22 3.49 14.07
C TYR A 177 29.54 3.79 15.55
N LEU A 178 28.86 4.78 16.13
CA LEU A 178 28.97 5.15 17.52
C LEU A 178 27.85 4.53 18.36
N PHE A 179 28.22 3.93 19.48
CA PHE A 179 27.28 3.42 20.47
C PHE A 179 27.57 4.00 21.83
N VAL A 180 26.53 4.44 22.52
CA VAL A 180 26.62 4.93 23.88
C VAL A 180 26.44 3.77 24.87
N LYS A 181 27.30 3.66 25.84
CA LYS A 181 27.17 2.73 26.98
C LYS A 181 27.16 3.47 28.31
N LYS A 182 26.74 2.81 29.40
CA LYS A 182 26.56 3.42 30.69
C LYS A 182 27.81 4.13 31.24
N ASP A 183 29.00 3.65 30.90
CA ASP A 183 30.29 4.12 31.46
C ASP A 183 31.30 4.52 30.35
N GLY A 184 30.78 4.88 29.16
CA GLY A 184 31.61 5.31 28.02
C GLY A 184 30.98 5.12 26.67
N PHE A 185 31.84 4.78 25.70
CA PHE A 185 31.44 4.71 24.29
C PHE A 185 32.09 3.51 23.59
N VAL A 186 31.45 3.06 22.52
CA VAL A 186 31.99 2.02 21.64
C VAL A 186 31.93 2.54 20.20
N VAL A 187 33.02 2.39 19.47
CA VAL A 187 33.08 2.74 18.04
C VAL A 187 33.41 1.47 17.26
N LEU A 188 32.52 1.12 16.32
CA LEU A 188 32.73 0.01 15.40
C LEU A 188 33.23 0.56 14.07
N THR A 189 34.47 0.27 13.71
CA THR A 189 35.12 0.79 12.51
C THR A 189 35.31 -0.28 11.45
N ARG A 190 35.54 0.14 10.22
CA ARG A 190 35.93 -0.76 9.12
C ARG A 190 37.45 -0.86 9.05
N LYS A 191 38.02 -2.09 8.94
CA LYS A 191 39.43 -2.33 8.78
C LYS A 191 39.68 -3.36 7.65
N GLY A 192 40.02 -2.87 6.48
CA GLY A 192 40.14 -3.74 5.30
C GLY A 192 38.80 -4.39 4.94
N GLU A 193 38.79 -5.74 4.90
CA GLU A 193 37.54 -6.51 4.70
C GLU A 193 36.80 -6.83 6.01
N GLY A 194 37.40 -6.56 7.18
CA GLY A 194 36.84 -6.81 8.50
C GLY A 194 36.40 -5.55 9.24
N ARG A 195 36.12 -5.73 10.51
CA ARG A 195 35.74 -4.64 11.43
C ARG A 195 36.58 -4.68 12.68
N GLU A 196 36.74 -3.53 13.35
CA GLU A 196 37.43 -3.38 14.63
C GLU A 196 36.53 -2.64 15.62
N ILE A 197 36.53 -3.10 16.87
CA ILE A 197 35.73 -2.53 17.96
C ILE A 197 36.67 -1.77 18.89
N HIS A 198 36.38 -0.50 19.14
CA HIS A 198 37.15 0.35 20.03
C HIS A 198 36.28 0.77 21.23
N PHE A 199 36.77 0.51 22.44
CA PHE A 199 36.10 0.88 23.68
C PHE A 199 36.73 2.13 24.27
N TYR A 200 35.90 3.08 24.62
CA TYR A 200 36.29 4.35 25.27
C TYR A 200 35.59 4.49 26.61
N ASN A 201 36.29 5.02 27.60
CA ASN A 201 35.67 5.39 28.88
C ASN A 201 34.83 6.67 28.75
N ALA A 202 34.15 7.07 29.86
CA ALA A 202 33.32 8.27 29.88
C ALA A 202 34.08 9.59 29.61
N LYS A 203 35.43 9.57 29.63
CA LYS A 203 36.29 10.73 29.31
C LYS A 203 36.78 10.69 27.85
N GLY A 204 36.33 9.74 27.04
CA GLY A 204 36.76 9.54 25.65
C GLY A 204 38.18 9.01 25.53
N GLU A 205 38.74 8.34 26.53
CA GLU A 205 40.04 7.71 26.47
C GLU A 205 39.88 6.26 26.03
N LEU A 206 40.68 5.84 25.01
CA LEU A 206 40.64 4.46 24.49
C LEU A 206 41.11 3.51 25.62
N THR A 207 40.26 2.55 25.94
CA THR A 207 40.56 1.53 26.94
C THR A 207 40.96 0.19 26.36
N GLU A 208 40.38 -0.17 25.19
CA GLU A 208 40.61 -1.45 24.55
C GLU A 208 40.27 -1.38 23.05
N SER A 209 40.95 -2.20 22.23
CA SER A 209 40.61 -2.41 20.81
C SER A 209 40.72 -3.89 20.50
N MET A 210 39.77 -4.41 19.73
CA MET A 210 39.75 -5.81 19.30
C MET A 210 39.18 -5.97 17.91
N GLU A 211 39.58 -7.04 17.21
CA GLU A 211 39.00 -7.39 15.92
C GLU A 211 37.60 -7.97 16.13
N ALA A 212 36.65 -7.53 15.30
CA ALA A 212 35.29 -8.07 15.28
C ALA A 212 35.23 -9.30 14.36
N ASP A 213 34.39 -10.26 14.73
CA ASP A 213 34.12 -11.44 13.90
C ASP A 213 33.53 -11.04 12.54
N GLY A 214 34.29 -11.27 11.45
CA GLY A 214 33.91 -10.87 10.09
C GLY A 214 32.64 -11.58 9.60
N GLU A 215 32.39 -12.83 10.00
CA GLU A 215 31.16 -13.54 9.61
C GLU A 215 29.92 -12.90 10.23
N ILE A 216 30.03 -12.42 11.46
CA ILE A 216 28.91 -11.77 12.16
C ILE A 216 28.68 -10.36 11.65
N PHE A 217 29.75 -9.59 11.39
CA PHE A 217 29.64 -8.15 11.13
C PHE A 217 29.66 -7.74 9.65
N ASN A 218 29.88 -8.64 8.70
CA ASN A 218 29.90 -8.31 7.27
C ASN A 218 28.54 -8.43 6.55
N ASN A 219 27.57 -9.20 7.09
CA ASN A 219 26.27 -9.48 6.47
C ASN A 219 25.09 -8.82 7.21
N ILE A 220 25.27 -7.66 7.84
CA ILE A 220 24.33 -7.14 8.82
C ILE A 220 23.72 -5.82 8.40
N GLN A 221 22.42 -5.69 8.65
CA GLN A 221 21.65 -4.47 8.38
C GLN A 221 21.59 -3.53 9.59
N ASN A 222 21.56 -4.06 10.82
CA ASN A 222 21.40 -3.26 12.04
C ASN A 222 22.26 -3.77 13.20
N TYR A 223 22.96 -2.85 13.87
CA TYR A 223 23.77 -3.09 15.06
C TYR A 223 23.24 -2.30 16.25
N TYR A 224 23.15 -2.94 17.39
CA TYR A 224 22.80 -2.30 18.65
C TYR A 224 23.79 -2.71 19.73
N PHE A 225 24.24 -1.77 20.54
CA PHE A 225 25.08 -2.10 21.68
C PHE A 225 24.23 -2.11 22.94
N THR A 226 24.20 -3.23 23.63
CA THR A 226 23.31 -3.47 24.75
C THR A 226 23.93 -3.03 26.08
N GLN A 227 23.12 -2.79 27.10
CA GLN A 227 23.60 -2.32 28.43
C GLN A 227 24.51 -3.31 29.14
N ASP A 228 24.47 -4.59 28.78
CA ASP A 228 25.36 -5.64 29.31
C ASP A 228 26.64 -5.84 28.49
N ASN A 229 27.01 -4.83 27.68
CA ASN A 229 28.23 -4.76 26.88
C ASN A 229 28.33 -5.83 25.78
N ARG A 230 27.21 -6.23 25.17
CA ARG A 230 27.14 -7.10 23.98
C ARG A 230 26.65 -6.36 22.77
N PHE A 231 26.99 -6.81 21.60
CA PHE A 231 26.31 -6.42 20.39
C PHE A 231 25.08 -7.29 20.18
N LEU A 232 23.95 -6.68 19.89
CA LEU A 232 22.79 -7.30 19.32
C LEU A 232 22.77 -6.97 17.82
N VAL A 233 22.71 -8.02 17.02
CA VAL A 233 22.83 -7.97 15.58
C VAL A 233 21.58 -8.58 15.00
N ILE A 234 20.91 -7.87 14.10
CA ILE A 234 19.77 -8.38 13.37
C ILE A 234 20.19 -8.66 11.92
N ALA A 235 20.00 -9.88 11.48
CA ALA A 235 20.39 -10.32 10.14
C ALA A 235 19.39 -11.33 9.57
N THR A 236 19.53 -11.62 8.28
CA THR A 236 18.79 -12.69 7.61
C THR A 236 19.72 -13.85 7.25
N ASP A 237 19.23 -15.06 7.32
CA ASP A 237 19.98 -16.24 6.88
C ASP A 237 19.83 -16.46 5.35
N ASN A 238 20.43 -17.54 4.85
CA ASN A 238 20.42 -17.88 3.43
C ASN A 238 19.01 -18.26 2.90
N GLU A 239 18.07 -18.54 3.80
CA GLU A 239 16.66 -18.85 3.49
C GLU A 239 15.78 -17.60 3.62
N GLY A 240 16.38 -16.43 3.92
CA GLY A 240 15.66 -15.16 4.09
C GLY A 240 15.01 -14.98 5.47
N MET A 241 15.24 -15.91 6.41
CA MET A 241 14.64 -15.83 7.74
C MET A 241 15.44 -14.90 8.65
N ALA A 242 14.74 -13.97 9.31
CA ALA A 242 15.35 -13.02 10.22
C ALA A 242 15.76 -13.67 11.55
N TYR A 243 16.88 -13.24 12.08
CA TYR A 243 17.34 -13.67 13.41
C TYR A 243 18.03 -12.55 14.18
N ALA A 244 17.95 -12.64 15.52
CA ALA A 244 18.73 -11.85 16.45
C ALA A 244 19.94 -12.63 16.91
N GLN A 245 21.11 -12.01 16.94
CA GLN A 245 22.35 -12.62 17.42
C GLN A 245 23.06 -11.72 18.40
N TRP A 246 23.30 -12.21 19.62
CA TRP A 246 24.11 -11.53 20.62
C TRP A 246 25.57 -11.96 20.45
N TYR A 247 26.43 -11.00 20.37
CA TYR A 247 27.87 -11.19 20.30
C TYR A 247 28.52 -10.51 21.50
N ASP A 248 29.24 -11.29 22.31
CA ASP A 248 30.06 -10.78 23.40
C ASP A 248 31.48 -10.53 22.87
N PRO A 249 31.90 -9.26 22.74
CA PRO A 249 33.20 -8.94 22.22
C PRO A 249 34.34 -9.43 23.09
N ASN A 250 34.14 -9.58 24.42
CA ASN A 250 35.21 -10.05 25.32
C ASN A 250 35.49 -11.54 25.25
N THR A 251 34.47 -12.34 24.94
CA THR A 251 34.57 -13.80 24.88
C THR A 251 34.59 -14.36 23.47
N GLY A 252 34.18 -13.56 22.48
CA GLY A 252 33.92 -13.98 21.09
C GLY A 252 32.72 -14.94 20.96
N GLN A 253 31.93 -15.12 22.03
CA GLN A 253 30.77 -16.01 21.99
C GLN A 253 29.57 -15.32 21.35
N ALA A 254 28.86 -16.07 20.52
CA ALA A 254 27.64 -15.63 19.87
C ALA A 254 26.45 -16.55 20.24
N LYS A 255 25.29 -15.97 20.49
CA LYS A 255 24.03 -16.67 20.73
C LYS A 255 23.01 -16.20 19.70
N LYS A 256 22.52 -17.12 18.87
CA LYS A 256 21.54 -16.83 17.81
C LYS A 256 20.14 -17.25 18.25
N ARG A 257 19.14 -16.47 17.82
CA ARG A 257 17.72 -16.74 18.01
C ARG A 257 16.91 -16.33 16.78
N ALA A 258 16.01 -17.20 16.33
CA ALA A 258 15.06 -16.86 15.26
C ALA A 258 14.09 -15.76 15.71
N LEU A 259 13.79 -14.84 14.81
CA LEU A 259 12.75 -13.84 14.95
C LEU A 259 11.46 -14.34 14.30
N PRO A 260 10.30 -13.68 14.55
CA PRO A 260 9.05 -14.02 13.87
C PRO A 260 9.20 -14.03 12.35
N ASP A 261 8.47 -14.90 11.67
CA ASP A 261 8.53 -15.06 10.21
C ASP A 261 8.23 -13.76 9.45
N ASN A 262 7.37 -12.91 10.01
CA ASN A 262 7.00 -11.61 9.44
C ASN A 262 7.89 -10.44 9.90
N PHE A 263 9.07 -10.70 10.44
CA PHE A 263 9.92 -9.67 11.05
C PHE A 263 10.37 -8.60 10.05
N SER A 264 10.51 -8.93 8.77
CA SER A 264 10.94 -8.00 7.72
C SER A 264 10.01 -6.79 7.52
N GLN A 265 8.75 -6.87 7.94
CA GLN A 265 7.80 -5.76 7.86
C GLN A 265 8.05 -4.68 8.92
N TYR A 266 8.78 -5.03 10.01
CA TYR A 266 9.00 -4.11 11.10
C TYR A 266 10.28 -3.30 10.93
N ARG A 267 10.19 -2.02 11.25
CA ARG A 267 11.33 -1.15 11.50
C ARG A 267 11.66 -1.15 12.99
N ILE A 268 12.92 -1.33 13.33
CA ILE A 268 13.38 -1.30 14.71
C ILE A 268 13.58 0.15 15.13
N LEU A 269 12.90 0.58 16.19
CA LEU A 269 13.03 1.90 16.79
C LEU A 269 13.99 1.92 17.99
N GLN A 270 14.01 0.83 18.77
CA GLN A 270 14.92 0.64 19.90
C GLN A 270 15.22 -0.85 20.10
N ALA A 271 16.43 -1.16 20.51
CA ALA A 271 16.80 -2.50 20.92
C ALA A 271 17.45 -2.47 22.31
N THR A 272 17.02 -3.40 23.16
CA THR A 272 17.61 -3.67 24.46
C THR A 272 18.13 -5.11 24.53
N ASN A 273 18.57 -5.57 25.70
CA ASN A 273 19.08 -6.94 25.86
C ASN A 273 18.03 -8.03 25.52
N THR A 274 16.77 -7.75 25.74
CA THR A 274 15.68 -8.75 25.66
C THR A 274 14.47 -8.27 24.88
N VAL A 275 14.38 -6.98 24.55
CA VAL A 275 13.18 -6.38 23.97
C VAL A 275 13.54 -5.51 22.77
N LEU A 276 12.75 -5.62 21.71
CA LEU A 276 12.77 -4.71 20.56
C LEU A 276 11.48 -3.86 20.56
N LEU A 277 11.64 -2.55 20.42
CA LEU A 277 10.55 -1.65 20.09
C LEU A 277 10.51 -1.51 18.56
N LEU A 278 9.40 -1.90 17.97
CA LEU A 278 9.21 -2.03 16.53
C LEU A 278 8.10 -1.12 16.05
N CYS A 279 8.08 -0.74 14.78
CA CYS A 279 6.91 -0.16 14.15
C CYS A 279 6.74 -0.69 12.71
N ASP A 280 5.49 -0.65 12.26
CA ASP A 280 5.09 -0.83 10.86
C ASP A 280 4.14 0.30 10.46
N SER A 281 3.38 0.14 9.38
CA SER A 281 2.37 1.10 8.92
C SER A 281 1.09 1.13 9.76
N ALA A 282 0.87 0.15 10.64
CA ALA A 282 -0.33 0.04 11.47
C ALA A 282 -0.10 0.50 12.93
N GLY A 283 1.14 0.43 13.44
CA GLY A 283 1.37 0.76 14.84
C GLY A 283 2.80 0.58 15.34
N VAL A 284 2.90 0.60 16.68
CA VAL A 284 4.14 0.34 17.43
C VAL A 284 3.97 -0.92 18.26
N TYR A 285 5.01 -1.73 18.29
CA TYR A 285 5.00 -3.05 18.94
C TYR A 285 6.21 -3.25 19.83
N LEU A 286 6.02 -4.05 20.88
CA LEU A 286 7.08 -4.51 21.75
C LEU A 286 7.28 -6.01 21.56
N LEU A 287 8.43 -6.41 21.07
CA LEU A 287 8.80 -7.82 20.94
C LEU A 287 9.76 -8.18 22.08
N ASP A 288 9.29 -8.96 23.02
CA ASP A 288 10.16 -9.68 23.95
C ASP A 288 10.88 -10.79 23.16
N LEU A 289 12.20 -10.72 23.12
CA LEU A 289 13.01 -11.71 22.38
C LEU A 289 12.89 -13.13 22.97
N ASP A 290 12.28 -13.32 24.14
CA ASP A 290 11.89 -14.62 24.68
C ASP A 290 10.48 -15.07 24.22
N GLN A 291 9.76 -14.24 23.47
CA GLN A 291 8.46 -14.55 22.88
C GLN A 291 8.55 -14.52 21.35
N SER A 292 7.58 -15.14 20.67
CA SER A 292 7.54 -15.19 19.20
C SER A 292 6.55 -14.20 18.59
N VAL A 293 5.75 -13.49 19.39
CA VAL A 293 4.69 -12.60 18.93
C VAL A 293 4.89 -11.21 19.50
N PRO A 294 4.99 -10.16 18.65
CA PRO A 294 5.04 -8.78 19.10
C PRO A 294 3.73 -8.35 19.77
N MET A 295 3.84 -7.65 20.91
CA MET A 295 2.70 -7.05 21.60
C MET A 295 2.48 -5.62 21.09
N GLN A 296 1.29 -5.29 20.63
CA GLN A 296 0.96 -3.93 20.19
C GLN A 296 0.97 -2.93 21.34
N MET A 297 1.80 -1.90 21.19
CA MET A 297 1.91 -0.77 22.14
C MET A 297 1.06 0.42 21.73
N LEU A 298 0.88 0.60 20.43
CA LEU A 298 0.08 1.68 19.83
C LEU A 298 -0.49 1.20 18.51
N SER A 299 -1.80 1.41 18.30
CA SER A 299 -2.44 1.39 17.00
C SER A 299 -2.57 2.83 16.50
N TYR A 300 -2.10 3.16 15.30
CA TYR A 300 -2.19 4.53 14.78
C TYR A 300 -3.65 4.93 14.60
N VAL A 301 -4.48 4.04 14.06
CA VAL A 301 -5.91 4.29 13.87
C VAL A 301 -6.63 4.54 15.20
N ASP A 302 -6.36 3.71 16.22
CA ASP A 302 -7.01 3.86 17.54
C ASP A 302 -6.47 5.04 18.36
N ALA A 303 -5.27 5.52 18.04
CA ALA A 303 -4.68 6.71 18.63
C ALA A 303 -4.96 7.99 17.83
N TYR A 304 -5.76 7.90 16.76
CA TYR A 304 -6.08 9.00 15.85
C TYR A 304 -4.85 9.69 15.25
N LEU A 305 -3.88 8.89 14.84
CA LEU A 305 -2.63 9.33 14.23
C LEU A 305 -2.60 8.97 12.75
N ASP A 306 -2.65 9.98 11.89
CA ASP A 306 -2.48 9.82 10.46
C ASP A 306 -1.00 9.88 10.08
N ILE A 307 -0.28 8.81 10.41
CA ILE A 307 1.16 8.67 10.18
C ILE A 307 1.49 7.28 9.65
N THR A 308 2.64 7.16 9.00
CA THR A 308 3.16 5.88 8.49
C THR A 308 4.27 5.28 9.38
N GLY A 309 4.64 5.96 10.46
CA GLY A 309 5.61 5.46 11.42
C GLY A 309 6.37 6.55 12.18
N PHE A 310 7.24 6.12 13.07
CA PHE A 310 8.10 6.96 13.87
C PHE A 310 9.52 7.00 13.31
N GLN A 311 10.20 8.15 13.38
CA GLN A 311 11.60 8.28 12.99
C GLN A 311 12.52 7.62 14.02
N VAL A 312 12.27 7.91 15.27
CA VAL A 312 12.97 7.38 16.45
C VAL A 312 11.98 7.27 17.60
N ALA A 313 12.11 6.25 18.44
CA ALA A 313 11.32 6.14 19.67
C ALA A 313 12.11 5.44 20.77
N ARG A 314 11.69 5.69 22.02
CA ARG A 314 12.25 5.08 23.23
C ARG A 314 11.13 4.68 24.17
N GLN A 315 11.23 3.49 24.72
CA GLN A 315 10.33 3.02 25.75
C GLN A 315 10.58 3.79 27.07
N ILE A 316 9.51 4.21 27.73
CA ILE A 316 9.54 4.82 29.07
C ILE A 316 9.24 3.76 30.12
N ASP A 317 8.14 3.00 29.93
CA ASP A 317 7.74 1.89 30.77
C ASP A 317 6.98 0.84 29.93
N GLU A 318 6.43 -0.22 30.53
CA GLU A 318 5.73 -1.31 29.83
C GLU A 318 4.49 -0.84 29.05
N THR A 319 3.96 0.35 29.37
CA THR A 319 2.74 0.90 28.77
C THR A 319 2.98 2.21 28.02
N CYS A 320 4.17 2.80 28.17
CA CYS A 320 4.45 4.15 27.69
C CYS A 320 5.74 4.20 26.87
N PHE A 321 5.70 4.92 25.77
CA PHE A 321 6.89 5.27 24.99
C PHE A 321 6.82 6.72 24.49
N VAL A 322 7.97 7.27 24.12
CA VAL A 322 8.11 8.55 23.43
C VAL A 322 8.66 8.31 22.03
N GLY A 323 8.18 9.05 21.06
CA GLY A 323 8.65 8.92 19.68
C GLY A 323 8.53 10.22 18.89
N VAL A 324 9.33 10.35 17.85
CA VAL A 324 9.28 11.45 16.88
C VAL A 324 8.66 10.95 15.58
N PHE A 325 7.69 11.69 15.11
CA PHE A 325 6.99 11.44 13.85
C PHE A 325 6.78 12.74 13.08
N ASN A 326 6.59 12.65 11.77
CA ASN A 326 6.24 13.81 10.94
C ASN A 326 4.72 13.89 10.79
N ASP A 327 4.20 15.08 11.05
CA ASP A 327 2.83 15.44 10.72
C ASP A 327 2.86 16.62 9.76
N THR A 328 2.35 16.41 8.54
CA THR A 328 2.39 17.42 7.47
C THR A 328 3.77 18.03 7.20
N GLY A 329 4.83 17.19 7.30
CA GLY A 329 6.22 17.61 7.09
C GLY A 329 6.89 18.29 8.29
N VAL A 330 6.20 18.42 9.43
CA VAL A 330 6.73 19.01 10.65
C VAL A 330 7.02 17.93 11.69
N PRO A 331 8.24 17.83 12.25
CA PRO A 331 8.54 16.87 13.29
C PRO A 331 7.82 17.21 14.59
N LYS A 332 7.18 16.21 15.19
CA LYS A 332 6.50 16.27 16.47
C LYS A 332 7.06 15.23 17.42
N LEU A 333 7.20 15.59 18.68
CA LEU A 333 7.52 14.66 19.76
C LEU A 333 6.22 14.22 20.43
N GLY A 334 5.90 12.93 20.35
CA GLY A 334 4.71 12.35 20.97
C GLY A 334 5.08 11.44 22.15
N ILE A 335 4.38 11.58 23.25
CA ILE A 335 4.43 10.65 24.39
C ILE A 335 3.11 9.90 24.39
N PHE A 336 3.16 8.58 24.25
CA PHE A 336 2.00 7.72 24.08
C PHE A 336 1.92 6.72 25.21
N ARG A 337 0.73 6.63 25.84
CA ARG A 337 0.46 5.67 26.91
C ARG A 337 -0.77 4.83 26.57
N ARG A 338 -0.59 3.52 26.60
CA ARG A 338 -1.67 2.54 26.47
C ARG A 338 -2.48 2.44 27.76
N ILE A 339 -3.79 2.54 27.66
CA ILE A 339 -4.73 2.53 28.79
C ILE A 339 -5.73 1.40 28.55
N GLU A 340 -5.91 0.51 29.52
CA GLU A 340 -6.93 -0.53 29.44
C GLU A 340 -8.34 0.08 29.58
N VAL A 341 -9.23 -0.26 28.62
CA VAL A 341 -10.62 0.20 28.64
C VAL A 341 -11.42 -0.65 29.62
N PRO A 342 -12.11 -0.05 30.60
CA PRO A 342 -12.97 -0.80 31.53
C PRO A 342 -14.03 -1.62 30.79
N LYS A 343 -14.31 -2.86 31.24
CA LYS A 343 -15.25 -3.79 30.59
C LYS A 343 -16.62 -3.18 30.26
N GLY A 344 -17.11 -2.24 31.06
CA GLY A 344 -18.42 -1.57 30.84
C GLY A 344 -18.38 -0.47 29.78
N GLU A 345 -17.20 -0.06 29.30
CA GLU A 345 -16.98 1.02 28.36
C GLU A 345 -16.43 0.49 27.01
N GLN A 346 -16.21 -0.82 26.91
CA GLN A 346 -15.67 -1.45 25.70
C GLN A 346 -16.69 -1.41 24.56
N LYS A 347 -16.23 -1.02 23.37
CA LYS A 347 -17.00 -1.07 22.12
C LYS A 347 -16.94 -2.48 21.52
N GLN A 348 -17.93 -2.84 20.73
CA GLN A 348 -17.88 -4.08 19.95
C GLN A 348 -16.88 -3.92 18.81
N ILE A 349 -15.90 -4.81 18.72
CA ILE A 349 -14.88 -4.77 17.67
C ILE A 349 -15.44 -5.37 16.39
N VAL A 350 -15.40 -4.61 15.31
CA VAL A 350 -15.72 -5.04 13.95
C VAL A 350 -14.41 -5.10 13.16
N VAL A 351 -14.11 -6.25 12.58
CA VAL A 351 -12.85 -6.49 11.87
C VAL A 351 -13.02 -6.18 10.38
N LEU A 352 -12.24 -5.23 9.87
CA LEU A 352 -12.08 -4.94 8.44
C LEU A 352 -10.82 -5.63 7.92
N GLY A 353 -10.97 -6.62 7.05
CA GLY A 353 -9.87 -7.35 6.42
C GLY A 353 -9.43 -6.68 5.11
N THR A 354 -8.11 -6.48 4.93
CA THR A 354 -7.51 -5.90 3.72
C THR A 354 -6.37 -6.77 3.21
N ILE A 355 -6.24 -6.95 1.89
CA ILE A 355 -5.01 -7.43 1.27
C ILE A 355 -4.09 -6.22 1.08
N GLY A 356 -2.88 -6.31 1.65
CA GLY A 356 -1.94 -5.18 1.65
C GLY A 356 -2.33 -4.05 2.59
N GLU A 357 -1.67 -2.92 2.41
CA GLU A 357 -1.86 -1.72 3.22
C GLU A 357 -3.09 -0.92 2.76
N PRO A 358 -4.00 -0.54 3.66
CA PRO A 358 -5.13 0.32 3.31
C PRO A 358 -4.64 1.73 2.98
N ASP A 359 -5.31 2.39 2.04
CA ASP A 359 -5.00 3.77 1.71
C ASP A 359 -5.24 4.75 2.87
N GLU A 360 -4.67 5.94 2.78
CA GLU A 360 -4.79 6.99 3.80
C GLU A 360 -6.24 7.43 4.00
N GLY A 361 -7.04 7.50 2.94
CA GLY A 361 -8.44 7.89 3.00
C GLY A 361 -9.27 6.90 3.83
N LEU A 362 -9.07 5.60 3.62
CA LEU A 362 -9.75 4.56 4.41
C LEU A 362 -9.32 4.60 5.88
N ARG A 363 -8.02 4.78 6.16
CA ARG A 363 -7.54 4.91 7.54
C ARG A 363 -8.20 6.10 8.27
N ARG A 364 -8.31 7.26 7.62
CA ARG A 364 -9.00 8.44 8.18
C ARG A 364 -10.47 8.16 8.46
N LEU A 365 -11.18 7.56 7.52
CA LEU A 365 -12.59 7.20 7.70
C LEU A 365 -12.80 6.24 8.88
N VAL A 366 -11.89 5.27 9.06
CA VAL A 366 -11.93 4.38 10.23
C VAL A 366 -11.67 5.16 11.52
N MET A 367 -10.71 6.10 11.53
CA MET A 367 -10.46 6.96 12.69
C MET A 367 -11.69 7.81 13.05
N ASP A 368 -12.29 8.47 12.07
CA ASP A 368 -13.48 9.31 12.28
C ASP A 368 -14.63 8.47 12.81
N PHE A 369 -14.91 7.31 12.19
CA PHE A 369 -15.93 6.38 12.67
C PHE A 369 -15.66 5.93 14.11
N ASN A 370 -14.43 5.53 14.43
CA ASN A 370 -14.06 5.07 15.77
C ASN A 370 -14.21 6.16 16.82
N GLN A 371 -13.98 7.42 16.45
CA GLN A 371 -14.16 8.56 17.34
C GLN A 371 -15.63 8.86 17.61
N GLU A 372 -16.46 8.84 16.58
CA GLU A 372 -17.87 9.24 16.65
C GLU A 372 -18.78 8.12 17.14
N ASN A 373 -18.50 6.86 16.77
CA ASN A 373 -19.36 5.74 17.13
C ASN A 373 -19.16 5.28 18.58
N SER A 374 -20.24 5.26 19.37
CA SER A 374 -20.18 4.87 20.77
C SER A 374 -20.31 3.37 21.01
N ARG A 375 -20.77 2.58 20.03
CA ARG A 375 -21.08 1.14 20.17
C ARG A 375 -20.05 0.26 19.52
N TYR A 376 -19.52 0.67 18.36
CA TYR A 376 -18.62 -0.13 17.54
C TYR A 376 -17.28 0.56 17.35
N ARG A 377 -16.24 -0.28 17.14
CA ARG A 377 -14.89 0.14 16.77
C ARG A 377 -14.42 -0.74 15.61
N ILE A 378 -14.01 -0.13 14.51
CA ILE A 378 -13.39 -0.84 13.40
C ILE A 378 -11.91 -1.09 13.71
N THR A 379 -11.46 -2.31 13.57
CA THR A 379 -10.04 -2.68 13.61
C THR A 379 -9.63 -3.23 12.26
N ILE A 380 -8.56 -2.69 11.69
CA ILE A 380 -8.05 -3.12 10.38
C ILE A 380 -7.13 -4.33 10.59
N LYS A 381 -7.45 -5.44 9.90
CA LYS A 381 -6.61 -6.63 9.83
C LYS A 381 -5.97 -6.70 8.44
N GLN A 382 -4.67 -6.45 8.38
CA GLN A 382 -3.91 -6.51 7.14
C GLN A 382 -3.42 -7.93 6.88
N TYR A 383 -3.58 -8.40 5.64
CA TYR A 383 -2.99 -9.63 5.12
C TYR A 383 -1.87 -9.26 4.16
N ILE A 384 -0.66 -9.72 4.44
CA ILE A 384 0.56 -9.31 3.72
C ILE A 384 1.22 -10.53 3.12
N THR A 385 1.66 -10.42 1.86
CA THR A 385 2.41 -11.46 1.18
C THR A 385 3.87 -11.44 1.62
N TYR A 386 4.37 -12.55 2.14
CA TYR A 386 5.77 -12.73 2.56
C TYR A 386 6.59 -13.52 1.54
N ASP A 387 5.99 -14.56 0.96
CA ASP A 387 6.57 -15.45 -0.04
C ASP A 387 5.46 -16.16 -0.84
N GLU A 388 5.83 -17.00 -1.81
CA GLU A 388 4.85 -17.72 -2.66
C GLU A 388 3.92 -18.65 -1.85
N GLU A 389 4.37 -19.22 -0.72
CA GLU A 389 3.59 -20.14 0.11
C GLU A 389 2.70 -19.38 1.12
N ARG A 390 3.10 -18.18 1.53
CA ARG A 390 2.42 -17.31 2.51
C ARG A 390 1.93 -16.03 1.87
N SER A 391 1.13 -16.16 0.81
CA SER A 391 0.47 -15.02 0.19
C SER A 391 -0.62 -14.43 1.10
N ALA A 392 -0.93 -13.15 0.94
CA ALA A 392 -2.00 -12.47 1.67
C ALA A 392 -3.34 -13.20 1.50
N LEU A 393 -3.66 -13.61 0.29
CA LEU A 393 -4.87 -14.37 -0.02
C LEU A 393 -4.90 -15.74 0.70
N SER A 394 -3.76 -16.45 0.77
CA SER A 394 -3.66 -17.73 1.48
C SER A 394 -3.95 -17.58 2.98
N GLN A 395 -3.44 -16.50 3.60
CA GLN A 395 -3.70 -16.18 5.00
C GLN A 395 -5.17 -15.84 5.24
N LEU A 396 -5.79 -14.99 4.40
CA LEU A 396 -7.21 -14.68 4.46
C LEU A 396 -8.07 -15.94 4.33
N ASN A 397 -7.78 -16.80 3.35
CA ASN A 397 -8.51 -18.06 3.16
C ASN A 397 -8.37 -19.01 4.35
N THR A 398 -7.20 -19.01 5.00
CA THR A 398 -6.99 -19.80 6.24
C THR A 398 -7.89 -19.30 7.37
N ASP A 399 -8.01 -17.99 7.54
CA ASP A 399 -8.92 -17.41 8.53
C ASP A 399 -10.40 -17.73 8.22
N ILE A 400 -10.80 -17.62 6.96
CA ILE A 400 -12.16 -17.98 6.53
C ILE A 400 -12.47 -19.46 6.85
N LEU A 401 -11.54 -20.35 6.53
CA LEU A 401 -11.70 -21.79 6.77
C LEU A 401 -11.73 -22.14 8.27
N SER A 402 -10.99 -21.40 9.09
CA SER A 402 -10.98 -21.58 10.54
C SER A 402 -12.16 -20.92 11.27
N GLY A 403 -13.04 -20.22 10.54
CA GLY A 403 -14.21 -19.52 11.10
C GLY A 403 -13.89 -18.13 11.65
N ASN A 404 -12.71 -17.57 11.34
CA ASN A 404 -12.26 -16.24 11.75
C ASN A 404 -12.33 -15.23 10.61
N MET A 405 -13.31 -15.38 9.73
CA MET A 405 -13.53 -14.44 8.62
C MET A 405 -13.73 -13.00 9.16
N PRO A 406 -13.06 -11.98 8.61
CA PRO A 406 -13.35 -10.60 8.95
C PRO A 406 -14.82 -10.24 8.75
N ASP A 407 -15.34 -9.33 9.56
CA ASP A 407 -16.74 -8.86 9.47
C ASP A 407 -17.00 -8.09 8.18
N ILE A 408 -15.98 -7.35 7.74
CA ILE A 408 -15.95 -6.59 6.48
C ILE A 408 -14.72 -7.02 5.68
N LEU A 409 -14.84 -7.20 4.39
CA LEU A 409 -13.73 -7.36 3.45
C LEU A 409 -13.64 -6.11 2.57
N LEU A 410 -12.47 -5.46 2.54
CA LEU A 410 -12.10 -4.58 1.44
C LEU A 410 -11.73 -5.50 0.26
N LEU A 411 -12.56 -5.48 -0.78
CA LEU A 411 -12.36 -6.39 -1.91
C LEU A 411 -11.13 -5.98 -2.73
N ASP A 412 -10.38 -7.00 -3.11
CA ASP A 412 -9.20 -6.91 -3.95
C ASP A 412 -9.34 -7.86 -5.16
N SER A 413 -8.64 -7.56 -6.26
CA SER A 413 -8.67 -8.36 -7.49
C SER A 413 -8.18 -9.80 -7.31
N GLU A 414 -7.30 -10.05 -6.33
CA GLU A 414 -6.84 -11.40 -6.00
C GLU A 414 -7.91 -12.26 -5.32
N MET A 415 -8.95 -11.64 -4.72
CA MET A 415 -9.98 -12.38 -3.98
C MET A 415 -10.92 -13.14 -4.92
N PRO A 416 -11.14 -14.45 -4.70
CA PRO A 416 -12.04 -15.26 -5.54
C PRO A 416 -13.51 -14.99 -5.18
N LEU A 417 -14.01 -13.81 -5.55
CA LEU A 417 -15.34 -13.31 -5.17
C LEU A 417 -16.46 -14.29 -5.49
N GLN A 418 -16.43 -14.92 -6.66
CA GLN A 418 -17.45 -15.90 -7.07
C GLN A 418 -17.45 -17.12 -6.15
N SER A 419 -16.27 -17.60 -5.72
CA SER A 419 -16.17 -18.70 -4.76
C SER A 419 -16.72 -18.29 -3.39
N TYR A 420 -16.50 -17.07 -2.93
CA TYR A 420 -17.07 -16.58 -1.66
C TYR A 420 -18.61 -16.48 -1.74
N ILE A 421 -19.15 -16.00 -2.87
CA ILE A 421 -20.59 -15.93 -3.13
C ILE A 421 -21.21 -17.34 -3.16
N SER A 422 -20.65 -18.27 -3.95
CA SER A 422 -21.18 -19.65 -4.09
C SER A 422 -21.19 -20.42 -2.77
N LYS A 423 -20.23 -20.15 -1.87
CA LYS A 423 -20.15 -20.73 -0.54
C LYS A 423 -21.05 -20.04 0.50
N GLY A 424 -21.79 -19.00 0.10
CA GLY A 424 -22.67 -18.24 0.99
C GLY A 424 -21.93 -17.53 2.12
N LEU A 425 -20.73 -17.02 1.85
CA LEU A 425 -19.91 -16.32 2.84
C LEU A 425 -20.30 -14.84 2.97
N LEU A 426 -20.89 -14.25 1.90
CA LEU A 426 -21.16 -12.82 1.80
C LEU A 426 -22.65 -12.53 2.00
N ALA A 427 -22.94 -11.45 2.71
CA ALA A 427 -24.30 -10.97 2.96
C ALA A 427 -24.90 -10.31 1.72
N ASP A 428 -26.24 -10.34 1.61
CA ASP A 428 -27.01 -9.59 0.63
C ASP A 428 -27.10 -8.11 1.05
N VAL A 429 -26.21 -7.29 0.50
CA VAL A 429 -26.14 -5.86 0.78
C VAL A 429 -27.36 -5.11 0.21
N GLY A 430 -27.98 -5.63 -0.85
CA GLY A 430 -29.19 -5.06 -1.41
C GLY A 430 -30.31 -4.99 -0.38
N LYS A 431 -30.47 -6.03 0.46
CA LYS A 431 -31.44 -6.02 1.57
C LYS A 431 -31.08 -5.00 2.64
N LEU A 432 -29.79 -4.84 2.96
CA LEU A 432 -29.37 -3.84 3.94
C LEU A 432 -29.66 -2.42 3.48
N ILE A 433 -29.54 -2.13 2.17
CA ILE A 433 -29.95 -0.84 1.59
C ILE A 433 -31.48 -0.66 1.68
N GLU A 434 -32.28 -1.71 1.41
CA GLU A 434 -33.74 -1.66 1.48
C GLU A 434 -34.27 -1.51 2.91
N GLU A 435 -33.54 -2.01 3.91
CA GLU A 435 -33.88 -1.95 5.34
C GLU A 435 -33.35 -0.69 6.02
N ASP A 436 -32.47 0.07 5.37
CA ASP A 436 -31.86 1.29 5.91
C ASP A 436 -32.87 2.45 5.91
N GLU A 437 -32.94 3.22 7.00
CA GLU A 437 -33.90 4.32 7.15
C GLU A 437 -33.58 5.55 6.29
N GLU A 438 -32.33 5.73 5.87
CA GLU A 438 -31.85 6.92 5.15
C GLU A 438 -31.46 6.63 3.70
N LEU A 439 -31.20 5.35 3.36
CA LEU A 439 -30.84 4.94 2.01
C LEU A 439 -32.05 4.35 1.28
N ASP A 440 -32.18 4.71 0.01
CA ASP A 440 -33.19 4.18 -0.91
C ASP A 440 -32.47 3.80 -2.22
N SER A 441 -32.71 2.60 -2.71
CA SER A 441 -32.14 2.10 -3.96
C SER A 441 -32.41 3.02 -5.16
N GLY A 442 -33.54 3.75 -5.16
CA GLY A 442 -33.89 4.75 -6.16
C GLY A 442 -33.01 6.00 -6.19
N GLN A 443 -32.15 6.19 -5.17
CA GLN A 443 -31.16 7.30 -5.13
C GLN A 443 -29.92 7.01 -5.96
N PHE A 444 -29.73 5.78 -6.40
CA PHE A 444 -28.55 5.32 -7.14
C PHE A 444 -28.83 5.13 -8.64
N LEU A 445 -27.79 5.08 -9.45
CA LEU A 445 -27.90 4.74 -10.85
C LEU A 445 -28.30 3.26 -10.98
N GLU A 446 -29.54 3.00 -11.42
CA GLU A 446 -30.12 1.66 -11.49
C GLU A 446 -29.31 0.71 -12.38
N ASN A 447 -28.83 1.21 -13.53
CA ASN A 447 -28.00 0.45 -14.44
C ASN A 447 -26.67 0.03 -13.80
N VAL A 448 -26.07 0.87 -12.98
CA VAL A 448 -24.80 0.58 -12.29
C VAL A 448 -25.01 -0.44 -11.17
N LEU A 449 -26.02 -0.24 -10.31
CA LEU A 449 -26.36 -1.26 -9.30
C LEU A 449 -26.80 -2.57 -9.94
N GLY A 450 -27.48 -2.50 -11.09
CA GLY A 450 -27.85 -3.68 -11.88
C GLY A 450 -26.62 -4.45 -12.35
N ALA A 451 -25.58 -3.75 -12.86
CA ALA A 451 -24.32 -4.35 -13.30
C ALA A 451 -23.55 -4.99 -12.14
N PHE A 452 -23.64 -4.43 -10.92
CA PHE A 452 -22.96 -4.99 -9.73
C PHE A 452 -23.65 -6.22 -9.14
N ARG A 453 -24.88 -6.55 -9.55
CA ARG A 453 -25.60 -7.74 -9.06
C ARG A 453 -25.03 -9.02 -9.68
N VAL A 454 -24.84 -10.01 -8.83
CA VAL A 454 -24.53 -11.39 -9.23
C VAL A 454 -25.79 -12.22 -9.00
N ASN A 455 -26.34 -12.83 -10.06
CA ASN A 455 -27.60 -13.58 -10.01
C ASN A 455 -28.76 -12.80 -9.37
N GLY A 456 -28.83 -11.49 -9.64
CA GLY A 456 -29.87 -10.62 -9.12
C GLY A 456 -29.64 -10.13 -7.67
N THR A 457 -28.61 -10.60 -6.98
CA THR A 457 -28.26 -10.23 -5.60
C THR A 457 -27.05 -9.30 -5.56
N LEU A 458 -27.06 -8.30 -4.67
CA LEU A 458 -25.95 -7.39 -4.47
C LEU A 458 -25.12 -7.86 -3.25
N TYR A 459 -23.91 -8.34 -3.48
CA TYR A 459 -23.04 -8.89 -2.43
C TYR A 459 -21.97 -7.93 -1.92
N TYR A 460 -21.84 -6.75 -2.52
CA TYR A 460 -20.83 -5.76 -2.15
C TYR A 460 -21.31 -4.33 -2.44
N VAL A 461 -20.69 -3.37 -1.79
CA VAL A 461 -20.84 -1.94 -2.02
C VAL A 461 -19.62 -1.42 -2.77
N ALA A 462 -19.86 -0.69 -3.85
CA ALA A 462 -18.84 0.10 -4.54
C ALA A 462 -19.36 1.52 -4.73
N PRO A 463 -18.78 2.52 -4.07
CA PRO A 463 -19.30 3.90 -4.11
C PRO A 463 -19.05 4.60 -5.44
N ALA A 464 -18.15 4.07 -6.26
CA ALA A 464 -17.73 4.68 -7.51
C ALA A 464 -17.45 3.66 -8.62
N PHE A 465 -17.56 4.14 -9.85
CA PHE A 465 -17.29 3.35 -11.04
C PHE A 465 -16.58 4.19 -12.11
N CYS A 466 -16.07 3.53 -13.12
CA CYS A 466 -15.65 4.13 -14.38
C CYS A 466 -16.21 3.33 -15.56
N VAL A 467 -16.07 3.88 -16.75
CA VAL A 467 -16.54 3.23 -17.98
C VAL A 467 -15.38 3.06 -18.93
N ASP A 468 -15.14 1.83 -19.39
CA ASP A 468 -14.17 1.53 -20.43
C ASP A 468 -14.87 1.36 -21.77
N THR A 469 -14.38 2.08 -22.78
CA THR A 469 -14.98 2.11 -24.14
C THR A 469 -13.95 2.45 -25.21
N LEU A 470 -14.34 2.29 -26.48
CA LEU A 470 -13.66 2.89 -27.63
C LEU A 470 -14.48 4.08 -28.14
N VAL A 471 -13.78 5.18 -28.46
CA VAL A 471 -14.38 6.33 -29.11
C VAL A 471 -13.80 6.52 -30.52
N ALA A 472 -14.56 7.17 -31.39
CA ALA A 472 -14.14 7.58 -32.70
C ALA A 472 -14.70 8.97 -33.03
N LYS A 473 -14.17 9.61 -34.07
CA LYS A 473 -14.79 10.81 -34.64
C LYS A 473 -16.23 10.57 -35.00
N GLN A 474 -17.14 11.48 -34.58
CA GLN A 474 -18.55 11.40 -34.98
C GLN A 474 -18.72 11.40 -36.49
N SER A 475 -17.91 12.16 -37.24
CA SER A 475 -17.94 12.21 -38.70
C SER A 475 -17.58 10.87 -39.37
N LYS A 476 -16.75 10.04 -38.71
CA LYS A 476 -16.34 8.70 -39.21
C LYS A 476 -17.28 7.59 -38.75
N ALA A 477 -17.71 7.64 -37.49
CA ALA A 477 -18.57 6.60 -36.94
C ALA A 477 -20.06 6.79 -37.27
N GLY A 478 -20.48 8.02 -37.60
CA GLY A 478 -21.91 8.32 -37.83
C GLY A 478 -22.72 8.14 -36.54
N ASN A 479 -23.89 7.53 -36.68
CA ASN A 479 -24.80 7.23 -35.55
C ASN A 479 -24.57 5.82 -34.98
N ARG A 480 -23.41 5.23 -35.17
CA ARG A 480 -23.07 3.89 -34.68
C ARG A 480 -23.04 3.90 -33.15
N LYS A 481 -23.81 3.00 -32.56
CA LYS A 481 -23.88 2.83 -31.08
C LYS A 481 -23.15 1.57 -30.59
N GLY A 482 -22.51 0.85 -31.50
CA GLY A 482 -21.81 -0.40 -31.27
C GLY A 482 -21.61 -1.13 -32.57
N TRP A 483 -20.82 -2.14 -32.57
CA TRP A 483 -20.57 -3.03 -33.70
C TRP A 483 -20.28 -4.44 -33.23
N ASN A 484 -20.55 -5.38 -34.10
CA ASN A 484 -20.08 -6.75 -33.94
C ASN A 484 -18.70 -6.92 -34.59
N GLN A 485 -18.12 -8.09 -34.47
CA GLN A 485 -16.79 -8.40 -34.99
C GLN A 485 -16.75 -8.35 -36.53
N GLU A 486 -17.79 -8.83 -37.21
CA GLU A 486 -17.88 -8.78 -38.67
C GLU A 486 -17.85 -7.34 -39.20
N GLU A 487 -18.62 -6.46 -38.61
CA GLU A 487 -18.63 -5.03 -38.92
C GLU A 487 -17.28 -4.36 -38.65
N PHE A 488 -16.64 -4.72 -37.51
CA PHE A 488 -15.32 -4.21 -37.14
C PHE A 488 -14.28 -4.60 -38.19
N PHE A 489 -14.21 -5.89 -38.57
CA PHE A 489 -13.24 -6.35 -39.55
C PHE A 489 -13.56 -5.84 -40.97
N THR A 490 -14.83 -5.61 -41.29
CA THR A 490 -15.23 -4.96 -42.57
C THR A 490 -14.70 -3.54 -42.62
N VAL A 491 -14.92 -2.75 -41.56
CA VAL A 491 -14.37 -1.37 -41.45
C VAL A 491 -12.84 -1.38 -41.54
N MET A 492 -12.20 -2.31 -40.82
CA MET A 492 -10.73 -2.43 -40.86
C MET A 492 -10.22 -2.73 -42.30
N ALA A 493 -10.88 -3.59 -43.04
CA ALA A 493 -10.48 -3.93 -44.42
C ALA A 493 -10.72 -2.77 -45.41
N GLU A 494 -11.63 -1.85 -45.11
CA GLU A 494 -11.94 -0.66 -45.91
C GLU A 494 -11.13 0.60 -45.51
N LEU A 495 -10.31 0.52 -44.45
CA LEU A 495 -9.49 1.65 -44.03
C LEU A 495 -8.48 2.04 -45.13
N PRO A 496 -8.24 3.36 -45.32
CA PRO A 496 -7.14 3.80 -46.16
C PRO A 496 -5.79 3.26 -45.65
N GLU A 497 -4.86 2.99 -46.57
CA GLU A 497 -3.53 2.42 -46.23
C GLU A 497 -2.75 3.27 -45.18
N GLU A 498 -3.02 4.56 -45.15
CA GLU A 498 -2.37 5.49 -44.21
C GLU A 498 -3.05 5.57 -42.82
N MET A 499 -4.23 4.92 -42.64
CA MET A 499 -5.00 4.97 -41.40
C MET A 499 -4.91 3.62 -40.67
N LYS A 500 -4.53 3.67 -39.37
CA LYS A 500 -4.56 2.50 -38.51
C LYS A 500 -5.89 2.42 -37.76
N MET A 501 -6.31 1.17 -37.44
CA MET A 501 -7.51 0.97 -36.63
C MET A 501 -7.34 1.53 -35.23
N MET A 502 -6.21 1.22 -34.58
CA MET A 502 -5.81 1.65 -33.24
C MET A 502 -4.32 1.98 -33.22
N SER A 503 -3.92 2.84 -32.28
CA SER A 503 -2.52 3.13 -32.00
C SER A 503 -2.29 3.09 -30.47
N GLU A 504 -1.03 3.14 -30.06
CA GLU A 504 -0.61 3.14 -28.64
C GLU A 504 -1.02 1.91 -27.84
N THR A 505 -1.56 0.89 -28.50
CA THR A 505 -1.94 -0.34 -27.86
C THR A 505 -1.04 -1.49 -28.31
N SER A 506 -0.58 -2.30 -27.37
CA SER A 506 0.11 -3.56 -27.67
C SER A 506 -0.90 -4.69 -27.86
N ARG A 507 -0.44 -5.82 -28.43
CA ARG A 507 -1.26 -7.03 -28.56
C ARG A 507 -1.80 -7.52 -27.21
N TYR A 508 -1.03 -7.37 -26.14
CA TYR A 508 -1.43 -7.78 -24.79
C TYR A 508 -2.40 -6.80 -24.16
N THR A 509 -2.14 -5.48 -24.28
CA THR A 509 -3.06 -4.45 -23.80
C THR A 509 -4.41 -4.55 -24.48
N PHE A 510 -4.42 -4.77 -25.81
CA PHE A 510 -5.66 -4.98 -26.55
C PHE A 510 -6.43 -6.20 -26.05
N LEU A 511 -5.77 -7.36 -25.86
CA LEU A 511 -6.43 -8.55 -25.33
C LEU A 511 -6.98 -8.32 -23.93
N GLN A 512 -6.25 -7.62 -23.07
CA GLN A 512 -6.71 -7.26 -21.74
C GLN A 512 -7.98 -6.42 -21.77
N ASP A 513 -7.94 -5.33 -22.54
CA ASP A 513 -9.06 -4.41 -22.61
C ASP A 513 -10.27 -5.05 -23.31
N TYR A 514 -10.02 -5.83 -24.37
CA TYR A 514 -11.06 -6.60 -25.05
C TYR A 514 -11.73 -7.60 -24.12
N MET A 515 -10.96 -8.40 -23.38
CA MET A 515 -11.49 -9.36 -22.42
C MET A 515 -12.19 -8.68 -21.27
N ARG A 516 -11.68 -7.55 -20.77
CA ARG A 516 -12.37 -6.76 -19.74
C ARG A 516 -13.78 -6.37 -20.17
N VAL A 517 -13.95 -5.97 -21.42
CA VAL A 517 -15.25 -5.54 -21.95
C VAL A 517 -16.10 -6.72 -22.41
N CYS A 518 -15.53 -7.65 -23.17
CA CYS A 518 -16.26 -8.72 -23.87
C CYS A 518 -16.09 -10.10 -23.22
N GLY A 519 -15.34 -10.24 -22.13
CA GLY A 519 -15.00 -11.54 -21.53
C GLY A 519 -16.20 -12.37 -21.12
N ARG A 520 -17.30 -11.74 -20.72
CA ARG A 520 -18.56 -12.43 -20.38
C ARG A 520 -19.25 -13.09 -21.59
N GLU A 521 -18.88 -12.75 -22.82
CA GLU A 521 -19.32 -13.45 -24.01
C GLU A 521 -18.63 -14.82 -24.20
N TYR A 522 -17.44 -14.98 -23.57
CA TYR A 522 -16.62 -16.18 -23.64
C TYR A 522 -16.63 -17.03 -22.36
N VAL A 523 -16.94 -16.41 -21.22
CA VAL A 523 -16.92 -17.07 -19.91
C VAL A 523 -18.22 -16.80 -19.18
N ASP A 524 -18.97 -17.86 -18.92
CA ASP A 524 -20.13 -17.85 -18.05
C ASP A 524 -19.71 -18.46 -16.68
N THR A 525 -19.40 -17.59 -15.73
CA THR A 525 -18.97 -17.99 -14.40
C THR A 525 -20.10 -18.64 -13.59
N ASP A 526 -21.36 -18.33 -13.89
CA ASP A 526 -22.52 -18.87 -13.18
C ASP A 526 -22.77 -20.34 -13.56
N TRP A 527 -22.61 -20.66 -14.84
CA TRP A 527 -22.71 -22.02 -15.34
C TRP A 527 -21.36 -22.75 -15.37
N GLY A 528 -20.24 -22.06 -15.15
CA GLY A 528 -18.88 -22.60 -15.19
C GLY A 528 -18.52 -23.18 -16.55
N ILE A 529 -18.86 -22.48 -17.60
CA ILE A 529 -18.56 -22.86 -18.97
C ILE A 529 -17.84 -21.75 -19.71
N CYS A 530 -17.02 -22.11 -20.66
CA CYS A 530 -16.37 -21.13 -21.52
C CYS A 530 -16.48 -21.54 -23.02
N ASN A 531 -16.26 -20.57 -23.91
CA ASN A 531 -16.33 -20.75 -25.36
C ASN A 531 -15.25 -19.95 -26.09
N PHE A 532 -13.99 -20.31 -25.87
CA PHE A 532 -12.84 -19.72 -26.57
C PHE A 532 -12.58 -20.33 -27.97
N GLN A 533 -13.23 -21.46 -28.30
CA GLN A 533 -13.12 -22.10 -29.64
C GLN A 533 -13.98 -21.38 -30.68
N SER A 534 -14.70 -20.33 -30.34
CA SER A 534 -15.52 -19.59 -31.30
C SER A 534 -14.66 -18.98 -32.40
N GLU A 535 -15.19 -18.97 -33.65
CA GLU A 535 -14.53 -18.31 -34.78
C GLU A 535 -14.22 -16.83 -34.46
N VAL A 536 -15.08 -16.19 -33.69
CA VAL A 536 -14.95 -14.81 -33.24
C VAL A 536 -13.68 -14.61 -32.37
N PHE A 537 -13.43 -15.45 -31.38
CA PHE A 537 -12.24 -15.33 -30.55
C PHE A 537 -10.96 -15.61 -31.34
N VAL A 538 -10.98 -16.56 -32.26
CA VAL A 538 -9.87 -16.82 -33.18
C VAL A 538 -9.52 -15.57 -34.01
N GLU A 539 -10.51 -14.87 -34.55
CA GLU A 539 -10.30 -13.62 -35.29
C GLU A 539 -9.76 -12.48 -34.36
N VAL A 540 -10.21 -12.42 -33.11
CA VAL A 540 -9.67 -11.49 -32.10
C VAL A 540 -8.18 -11.77 -31.87
N LEU A 541 -7.77 -13.03 -31.71
CA LEU A 541 -6.35 -13.40 -31.59
C LEU A 541 -5.54 -12.99 -32.82
N LYS A 542 -6.09 -13.23 -34.03
CA LYS A 542 -5.45 -12.84 -35.27
C LYS A 542 -5.31 -11.32 -35.39
N PHE A 543 -6.32 -10.55 -34.99
CA PHE A 543 -6.24 -9.11 -34.97
C PHE A 543 -5.17 -8.64 -33.95
N ALA A 544 -5.18 -9.19 -32.75
CA ALA A 544 -4.16 -8.86 -31.71
C ALA A 544 -2.74 -9.09 -32.27
N ALA A 545 -2.51 -10.15 -33.02
CA ALA A 545 -1.21 -10.44 -33.66
C ALA A 545 -0.77 -9.38 -34.68
N THR A 546 -1.68 -8.56 -35.23
CA THR A 546 -1.33 -7.44 -36.11
C THR A 546 -0.80 -6.23 -35.37
N LEU A 547 -1.03 -6.16 -34.04
CA LEU A 547 -0.58 -5.08 -33.18
C LEU A 547 0.87 -5.31 -32.72
N PRO A 548 1.60 -4.23 -32.35
CA PRO A 548 2.97 -4.36 -31.87
C PRO A 548 3.04 -5.15 -30.54
N GLU A 549 4.19 -5.74 -30.27
CA GLU A 549 4.46 -6.44 -29.00
C GLU A 549 4.44 -5.48 -27.81
N TYR A 550 5.00 -4.30 -28.00
CA TYR A 550 5.01 -3.23 -27.00
C TYR A 550 4.28 -2.01 -27.57
N ALA A 551 3.50 -1.35 -26.71
CA ALA A 551 2.90 -0.09 -27.11
C ALA A 551 3.99 0.90 -27.55
N GLU A 552 3.78 1.57 -28.69
CA GLU A 552 4.68 2.63 -29.14
C GLU A 552 4.67 3.73 -28.06
N ARG A 553 5.75 3.87 -27.30
CA ARG A 553 5.91 5.00 -26.41
C ARG A 553 6.30 6.21 -27.25
N PHE A 554 5.55 7.30 -27.10
CA PHE A 554 5.99 8.58 -27.62
C PHE A 554 7.34 8.95 -27.00
N SER A 555 8.23 9.57 -27.80
CA SER A 555 9.47 10.09 -27.27
C SER A 555 9.15 11.20 -26.25
N PRO A 556 9.96 11.40 -25.19
CA PRO A 556 9.78 12.51 -24.26
C PRO A 556 9.80 13.90 -24.91
N GLU A 557 10.30 13.99 -26.15
CA GLU A 557 10.33 15.20 -26.98
C GLU A 557 8.97 15.45 -27.66
N GLU A 558 8.06 14.47 -27.65
CA GLU A 558 6.70 14.54 -28.20
C GLU A 558 5.66 14.57 -27.07
N ASN A 559 5.83 15.43 -26.06
CA ASN A 559 4.88 15.66 -24.97
C ASN A 559 3.54 16.26 -25.40
N SER A 560 3.15 16.04 -26.64
CA SER A 560 1.93 16.53 -27.22
C SER A 560 0.92 15.38 -27.34
N TYR A 561 -0.37 15.69 -27.16
CA TYR A 561 -1.43 14.78 -27.52
C TYR A 561 -1.26 14.27 -28.92
N ASP A 562 -1.61 13.02 -29.13
CA ASP A 562 -1.44 12.35 -30.40
C ASP A 562 -2.25 13.03 -31.53
N SER A 563 -1.58 13.87 -32.31
CA SER A 563 -2.20 14.55 -33.45
C SER A 563 -2.75 13.58 -34.51
N ARG A 564 -2.37 12.28 -34.45
CA ARG A 564 -2.81 11.26 -35.41
C ARG A 564 -4.31 11.07 -35.45
N TYR A 565 -5.02 11.27 -34.32
CA TYR A 565 -6.48 11.24 -34.31
C TYR A 565 -7.06 12.45 -35.03
N ILE A 566 -6.53 13.66 -34.79
CA ILE A 566 -6.96 14.88 -35.46
C ILE A 566 -6.69 14.79 -36.98
N GLU A 567 -5.55 14.21 -37.36
CA GLU A 567 -5.10 14.06 -38.74
C GLU A 567 -5.72 12.87 -39.49
N ASP A 568 -6.70 12.18 -38.90
CA ASP A 568 -7.34 10.98 -39.48
C ASP A 568 -6.38 9.80 -39.75
N LYS A 569 -5.28 9.69 -39.00
CA LYS A 569 -4.34 8.56 -39.13
C LYS A 569 -4.70 7.37 -38.25
N VAL A 570 -5.55 7.57 -37.26
CA VAL A 570 -6.05 6.55 -36.35
C VAL A 570 -7.56 6.70 -36.19
N LEU A 571 -8.27 5.58 -36.24
CA LEU A 571 -9.74 5.58 -36.17
C LEU A 571 -10.27 5.54 -34.75
N LEU A 572 -9.75 4.64 -33.91
CA LEU A 572 -10.29 4.32 -32.59
C LEU A 572 -9.32 4.69 -31.46
N GLN A 573 -9.86 5.31 -30.42
CA GLN A 573 -9.15 5.60 -29.21
C GLN A 573 -9.79 4.87 -28.01
N PRO A 574 -8.99 4.07 -27.25
CA PRO A 574 -9.43 3.55 -25.96
C PRO A 574 -9.59 4.70 -24.95
N VAL A 575 -10.72 4.71 -24.25
CA VAL A 575 -11.02 5.74 -23.24
C VAL A 575 -11.60 5.09 -21.99
N THR A 576 -11.04 5.42 -20.83
CA THR A 576 -11.66 5.17 -19.54
C THR A 576 -12.31 6.47 -19.05
N ILE A 577 -13.62 6.51 -19.00
CA ILE A 577 -14.38 7.68 -18.51
C ILE A 577 -14.46 7.59 -16.99
N ARG A 578 -13.70 8.45 -16.33
CA ARG A 578 -13.71 8.63 -14.88
C ARG A 578 -14.48 9.89 -14.47
N HIS A 579 -14.42 10.92 -15.32
CA HIS A 579 -15.15 12.17 -15.14
C HIS A 579 -15.73 12.60 -16.47
N ILE A 580 -16.97 13.07 -16.46
CA ILE A 580 -17.58 13.61 -17.67
C ILE A 580 -16.85 14.88 -18.17
N PRO A 581 -16.41 15.82 -17.30
CA PRO A 581 -15.64 16.99 -17.75
C PRO A 581 -14.37 16.65 -18.54
N ASP A 582 -13.70 15.52 -18.23
CA ASP A 582 -12.47 15.12 -18.93
C ASP A 582 -12.72 14.74 -20.41
N LEU A 583 -13.99 14.47 -20.77
CA LEU A 583 -14.38 14.24 -22.16
C LEU A 583 -14.19 15.50 -23.04
N ALA A 584 -14.19 16.71 -22.44
CA ALA A 584 -13.87 17.93 -23.17
C ALA A 584 -12.47 17.84 -23.80
N GLN A 585 -11.49 17.31 -23.05
CA GLN A 585 -10.14 17.10 -23.54
C GLN A 585 -10.10 16.05 -24.66
N GLN A 586 -10.89 14.97 -24.54
CA GLN A 586 -11.00 13.99 -25.62
C GLN A 586 -11.61 14.61 -26.88
N ILE A 587 -12.68 15.37 -26.72
CA ILE A 587 -13.42 15.98 -27.84
C ILE A 587 -12.54 17.03 -28.55
N TYR A 588 -12.00 18.00 -27.81
CA TYR A 588 -11.35 19.17 -28.40
C TYR A 588 -9.83 19.00 -28.55
N GLY A 589 -9.19 18.29 -27.60
CA GLY A 589 -7.74 18.10 -27.57
C GLY A 589 -7.25 16.89 -28.36
N CYS A 590 -7.87 15.74 -28.18
CA CYS A 590 -7.39 14.50 -28.82
C CYS A 590 -8.03 14.24 -30.18
N ILE A 591 -9.35 14.30 -30.26
CA ILE A 591 -10.11 13.92 -31.47
C ILE A 591 -10.31 15.12 -32.40
N GLY A 592 -10.50 16.33 -31.86
CA GLY A 592 -10.69 17.57 -32.61
C GLY A 592 -12.10 17.81 -33.11
N GLU A 593 -13.05 16.94 -32.82
CA GLU A 593 -14.48 17.06 -33.12
C GLU A 593 -15.31 16.24 -32.12
N ASP A 594 -16.63 16.26 -32.27
CA ASP A 594 -17.53 15.42 -31.47
C ASP A 594 -17.20 13.94 -31.59
N ILE A 595 -17.33 13.22 -30.46
CA ILE A 595 -17.03 11.80 -30.36
C ILE A 595 -18.29 10.93 -30.42
N ALA A 596 -18.14 9.75 -31.01
CA ALA A 596 -19.07 8.65 -30.93
C ALA A 596 -18.51 7.55 -30.02
N TYR A 597 -19.33 7.08 -29.08
CA TYR A 597 -19.00 5.94 -28.21
C TYR A 597 -19.31 4.65 -28.95
N VAL A 598 -18.32 4.05 -29.61
CA VAL A 598 -18.51 2.88 -30.46
C VAL A 598 -18.22 1.55 -29.77
N GLY A 599 -17.39 1.58 -28.70
CA GLY A 599 -17.04 0.41 -27.93
C GLY A 599 -16.16 -0.61 -28.68
N TYR A 600 -15.76 -1.66 -27.99
CA TYR A 600 -15.10 -2.82 -28.57
C TYR A 600 -16.08 -3.66 -29.40
N PRO A 601 -15.62 -4.39 -30.43
CA PRO A 601 -16.51 -5.25 -31.20
C PRO A 601 -17.03 -6.40 -30.33
N SER A 602 -18.34 -6.48 -30.15
CA SER A 602 -19.01 -7.47 -29.32
C SER A 602 -20.22 -8.06 -30.02
N GLU A 603 -20.56 -9.33 -29.75
CA GLU A 603 -21.70 -9.98 -30.36
C GLU A 603 -23.02 -9.26 -30.02
N SER A 604 -23.12 -8.82 -28.76
CA SER A 604 -24.26 -8.04 -28.27
C SER A 604 -24.30 -6.59 -28.78
N ARG A 605 -23.22 -6.08 -29.38
CA ARG A 605 -22.97 -4.67 -29.71
C ARG A 605 -22.89 -3.75 -28.49
N GLU A 606 -22.75 -4.33 -27.28
CA GLU A 606 -22.53 -3.62 -26.04
C GLU A 606 -21.03 -3.63 -25.68
N GLY A 607 -20.21 -3.10 -26.57
CA GLY A 607 -18.76 -3.12 -26.49
C GLY A 607 -18.16 -2.11 -25.51
N SER A 608 -18.88 -1.78 -24.44
CA SER A 608 -18.41 -0.92 -23.36
C SER A 608 -18.84 -1.52 -22.03
N CYS A 609 -18.08 -1.26 -20.96
CA CYS A 609 -18.40 -1.84 -19.66
C CYS A 609 -18.31 -0.83 -18.51
N ILE A 610 -19.06 -1.11 -17.47
CA ILE A 610 -18.95 -0.49 -16.15
C ILE A 610 -17.89 -1.27 -15.38
N ARG A 611 -16.94 -0.56 -14.79
CA ARG A 611 -15.92 -1.14 -13.91
C ARG A 611 -15.94 -0.47 -12.55
N ILE A 612 -15.78 -1.25 -11.47
CA ILE A 612 -15.58 -0.70 -10.13
C ILE A 612 -14.30 0.11 -10.12
N CYS A 613 -14.34 1.27 -9.50
CA CYS A 613 -13.20 2.15 -9.39
C CYS A 613 -13.04 2.61 -7.94
N GLY A 614 -11.88 2.29 -7.35
CA GLY A 614 -11.63 2.55 -5.94
C GLY A 614 -12.11 1.44 -5.01
N MET A 615 -12.43 1.79 -3.77
CA MET A 615 -12.79 0.86 -2.72
C MET A 615 -14.12 0.14 -3.00
N SER A 616 -14.17 -1.14 -2.66
CA SER A 616 -15.42 -1.90 -2.61
C SER A 616 -15.42 -2.84 -1.40
N PHE A 617 -16.59 -3.03 -0.78
CA PHE A 617 -16.71 -3.72 0.50
C PHE A 617 -17.76 -4.81 0.44
N ALA A 618 -17.41 -5.99 0.96
CA ALA A 618 -18.36 -7.06 1.23
C ALA A 618 -18.47 -7.32 2.73
N LEU A 619 -19.64 -7.74 3.19
CA LEU A 619 -19.91 -8.08 4.57
C LEU A 619 -20.02 -9.59 4.73
N ALA A 620 -19.46 -10.13 5.83
CA ALA A 620 -19.59 -11.53 6.15
C ALA A 620 -21.05 -11.88 6.53
N ASP A 621 -21.65 -12.86 5.85
CA ASP A 621 -23.06 -13.25 6.08
C ASP A 621 -23.31 -13.74 7.52
N LYS A 622 -22.34 -14.41 8.12
CA LYS A 622 -22.46 -15.01 9.48
C LYS A 622 -21.88 -14.13 10.59
N SER A 623 -21.50 -12.88 10.30
CA SER A 623 -21.01 -11.98 11.33
C SER A 623 -22.11 -11.70 12.37
N ASP A 624 -21.78 -11.81 13.64
CA ASP A 624 -22.62 -11.40 14.79
C ASP A 624 -22.55 -9.88 15.03
N LYS A 625 -21.71 -9.17 14.28
CA LYS A 625 -21.50 -7.71 14.32
C LYS A 625 -21.96 -7.02 13.02
N ARG A 626 -22.88 -7.65 12.28
CA ARG A 626 -23.39 -7.17 11.00
C ARG A 626 -23.89 -5.72 11.07
N ASP A 627 -24.57 -5.35 12.16
CA ASP A 627 -25.09 -3.99 12.34
C ASP A 627 -23.94 -2.96 12.37
N GLY A 628 -22.86 -3.26 13.13
CA GLY A 628 -21.69 -2.38 13.17
C GLY A 628 -20.91 -2.34 11.87
N ALA A 629 -20.82 -3.47 11.16
CA ALA A 629 -20.21 -3.54 9.84
C ALA A 629 -21.03 -2.71 8.84
N TRP A 630 -22.36 -2.78 8.89
CA TRP A 630 -23.23 -1.97 8.05
C TRP A 630 -23.16 -0.47 8.40
N GLU A 631 -23.17 -0.09 9.68
CA GLU A 631 -22.99 1.31 10.10
C GLU A 631 -21.74 1.95 9.51
N PHE A 632 -20.65 1.18 9.35
CA PHE A 632 -19.45 1.67 8.70
C PHE A 632 -19.57 1.70 7.17
N VAL A 633 -19.96 0.57 6.56
CA VAL A 633 -19.98 0.43 5.09
C VAL A 633 -21.03 1.35 4.44
N ARG A 634 -22.16 1.63 5.10
CA ARG A 634 -23.18 2.54 4.56
C ARG A 634 -22.69 3.98 4.36
N ILE A 635 -21.64 4.40 5.10
CA ILE A 635 -21.04 5.75 4.95
C ILE A 635 -20.65 6.02 3.50
N PHE A 636 -20.08 5.02 2.82
CA PHE A 636 -19.65 5.13 1.43
C PHE A 636 -20.79 5.35 0.44
N LEU A 637 -22.03 5.07 0.85
CA LEU A 637 -23.24 5.29 0.07
C LEU A 637 -23.94 6.61 0.38
N THR A 638 -23.50 7.34 1.40
CA THR A 638 -24.14 8.62 1.79
C THR A 638 -23.84 9.71 0.76
N GLU A 639 -24.72 10.73 0.74
CA GLU A 639 -24.55 11.87 -0.15
C GLU A 639 -23.32 12.69 0.22
N ASP A 640 -23.07 12.87 1.53
CA ASP A 640 -21.95 13.65 2.02
C ASP A 640 -20.62 13.00 1.61
N PHE A 641 -20.48 11.68 1.78
CA PHE A 641 -19.28 10.96 1.33
C PHE A 641 -19.07 11.08 -0.18
N GLN A 642 -20.12 10.86 -1.00
CA GLN A 642 -19.98 10.92 -2.46
C GLN A 642 -19.86 12.35 -3.02
N ARG A 643 -20.15 13.36 -2.23
CA ARG A 643 -19.93 14.77 -2.59
C ARG A 643 -18.55 15.27 -2.17
N ASP A 644 -17.98 14.73 -1.09
CA ASP A 644 -16.69 15.16 -0.53
C ASP A 644 -15.53 14.88 -1.50
N GLU A 645 -14.72 15.89 -1.75
CA GLU A 645 -13.56 15.81 -2.64
C GLU A 645 -12.30 15.27 -1.94
N LEU A 646 -12.28 15.19 -0.61
CA LEU A 646 -11.10 14.83 0.19
C LEU A 646 -10.82 13.32 0.25
N TYR A 647 -11.86 12.47 0.18
CA TYR A 647 -11.73 11.02 0.39
C TYR A 647 -11.58 10.19 -0.90
N GLY A 648 -11.06 10.78 -1.96
CA GLY A 648 -10.54 10.04 -3.12
C GLY A 648 -11.55 9.40 -4.08
N VAL A 649 -12.78 9.12 -3.69
CA VAL A 649 -13.84 8.70 -4.63
C VAL A 649 -14.17 9.83 -5.58
N ASN A 650 -13.91 11.03 -5.17
CA ASN A 650 -14.48 12.25 -5.71
C ASN A 650 -13.59 12.97 -6.72
N GLY A 651 -12.28 12.77 -6.62
CA GLY A 651 -11.33 13.32 -7.58
C GLY A 651 -11.12 12.44 -8.81
N SER A 652 -11.46 11.14 -8.75
CA SER A 652 -10.95 10.18 -9.73
C SER A 652 -11.97 9.22 -10.34
N SER A 653 -13.29 9.32 -10.04
CA SER A 653 -14.29 8.35 -10.57
C SER A 653 -15.74 8.85 -10.56
N LEU A 654 -16.60 8.19 -11.32
CA LEU A 654 -18.03 8.49 -11.39
C LEU A 654 -18.74 7.99 -10.12
N PRO A 655 -19.51 8.83 -9.41
CA PRO A 655 -20.27 8.41 -8.23
C PRO A 655 -21.51 7.59 -8.63
N ILE A 656 -21.90 6.64 -7.77
CA ILE A 656 -23.11 5.83 -8.05
C ILE A 656 -24.40 6.56 -7.66
N ARG A 657 -24.38 7.61 -6.80
CA ARG A 657 -25.57 8.39 -6.48
C ARG A 657 -25.99 9.28 -7.64
N GLN A 658 -27.25 9.12 -8.06
CA GLN A 658 -27.78 9.76 -9.27
C GLN A 658 -27.74 11.29 -9.21
N ASN A 659 -28.08 11.90 -8.05
CA ASN A 659 -28.04 13.35 -7.91
C ASN A 659 -26.61 13.89 -8.01
N ILE A 660 -25.63 13.25 -7.37
CA ILE A 660 -24.23 13.67 -7.40
C ILE A 660 -23.62 13.43 -8.79
N PHE A 661 -23.93 12.30 -9.43
CA PHE A 661 -23.54 12.03 -10.81
C PHE A 661 -24.02 13.13 -11.76
N ASN A 662 -25.31 13.51 -11.69
CA ASN A 662 -25.88 14.55 -12.53
C ASN A 662 -25.27 15.94 -12.21
N GLU A 663 -25.05 16.27 -10.92
CA GLU A 663 -24.39 17.51 -10.51
C GLU A 663 -22.98 17.61 -11.09
N ARG A 664 -22.18 16.53 -11.01
CA ARG A 664 -20.83 16.51 -11.57
C ARG A 664 -20.83 16.57 -13.10
N ALA A 665 -21.78 15.90 -13.75
CA ALA A 665 -21.91 16.00 -15.21
C ALA A 665 -22.13 17.45 -15.65
N GLN A 666 -22.99 18.20 -14.92
CA GLN A 666 -23.26 19.60 -15.25
C GLN A 666 -22.06 20.54 -15.02
N LYS A 667 -21.10 20.18 -14.17
CA LYS A 667 -19.86 20.96 -14.04
C LYS A 667 -19.10 21.06 -15.37
N ALA A 668 -19.24 20.08 -16.25
CA ALA A 668 -18.60 20.09 -17.59
C ALA A 668 -19.03 21.27 -18.47
N ALA A 669 -20.19 21.88 -18.19
CA ALA A 669 -20.67 23.08 -18.92
C ALA A 669 -19.95 24.38 -18.53
N THR A 670 -19.14 24.36 -17.47
CA THR A 670 -18.46 25.56 -16.95
C THR A 670 -16.96 25.39 -16.75
N LEU A 671 -16.46 24.17 -16.81
CA LEU A 671 -15.04 23.90 -16.64
C LEU A 671 -14.28 24.14 -17.95
N GLU A 672 -13.32 25.05 -17.89
CA GLU A 672 -12.32 25.27 -18.94
C GLU A 672 -11.06 24.49 -18.57
N GLY A 673 -10.41 23.90 -19.55
CA GLY A 673 -9.15 23.22 -19.41
C GLY A 673 -8.10 23.76 -20.36
N TYR A 674 -6.95 23.11 -20.39
CA TYR A 674 -5.93 23.35 -21.39
C TYR A 674 -5.20 22.05 -21.73
N CYS A 675 -4.65 21.98 -22.92
CA CYS A 675 -3.74 20.93 -23.33
C CYS A 675 -2.64 21.47 -24.23
N PHE A 676 -1.68 20.63 -24.52
CA PHE A 676 -0.66 20.93 -25.54
C PHE A 676 -0.86 19.93 -26.70
N ILE A 677 -0.88 20.45 -27.93
CA ILE A 677 -0.91 19.66 -29.15
C ILE A 677 0.28 20.09 -29.98
N ASN A 678 1.21 19.17 -30.27
CA ASN A 678 2.48 19.49 -30.96
C ASN A 678 3.23 20.69 -30.31
N ASP A 679 3.30 20.70 -28.95
CA ASP A 679 3.88 21.77 -28.13
C ASP A 679 3.16 23.13 -28.20
N GLU A 680 2.05 23.23 -28.93
CA GLU A 680 1.22 24.42 -28.94
C GLU A 680 0.16 24.38 -27.83
N PHE A 681 0.12 25.42 -27.01
CA PHE A 681 -0.89 25.61 -25.97
C PHE A 681 -2.28 25.79 -26.59
N MET A 682 -3.26 25.00 -26.14
CA MET A 682 -4.64 25.11 -26.56
C MET A 682 -5.58 25.16 -25.33
N LEU A 683 -6.49 26.13 -25.36
CA LEU A 683 -7.58 26.18 -24.40
C LEU A 683 -8.65 25.16 -24.78
N ILE A 684 -9.08 24.36 -23.81
CA ILE A 684 -10.18 23.43 -23.94
C ILE A 684 -11.46 24.14 -23.46
N PRO A 685 -12.43 24.41 -24.34
CA PRO A 685 -13.68 25.02 -23.93
C PRO A 685 -14.55 24.05 -23.12
N PRO A 686 -15.50 24.58 -22.32
CA PRO A 686 -16.52 23.74 -21.69
C PRO A 686 -17.30 22.89 -22.70
N MET A 687 -17.81 21.75 -22.23
CA MET A 687 -18.69 20.91 -23.06
C MET A 687 -20.03 21.60 -23.32
N THR A 688 -20.58 21.38 -24.50
CA THR A 688 -21.95 21.82 -24.80
C THR A 688 -22.98 20.96 -24.07
N PRO A 689 -24.21 21.48 -23.81
CA PRO A 689 -25.27 20.67 -23.23
C PRO A 689 -25.54 19.37 -23.98
N GLU A 690 -25.49 19.38 -25.31
CA GLU A 690 -25.72 18.20 -26.16
C GLU A 690 -24.61 17.15 -26.01
N GLN A 691 -23.36 17.58 -25.79
CA GLN A 691 -22.23 16.69 -25.52
C GLN A 691 -22.38 16.03 -24.13
N ILE A 692 -22.79 16.83 -23.14
CA ILE A 692 -23.04 16.33 -21.77
C ILE A 692 -24.20 15.32 -21.78
N ASP A 693 -25.31 15.66 -22.41
CA ASP A 693 -26.48 14.76 -22.49
C ASP A 693 -26.13 13.45 -23.18
N ARG A 694 -25.35 13.49 -24.29
CA ARG A 694 -24.88 12.28 -24.95
C ARG A 694 -23.99 11.40 -24.07
N ALA A 695 -23.08 11.99 -23.28
CA ALA A 695 -22.23 11.26 -22.35
C ALA A 695 -23.07 10.64 -21.22
N VAL A 696 -24.00 11.39 -20.66
CA VAL A 696 -24.90 10.93 -19.58
C VAL A 696 -25.79 9.79 -20.09
N ASP A 697 -26.41 9.95 -21.26
CA ASP A 697 -27.27 8.92 -21.88
C ASP A 697 -26.49 7.67 -22.21
N PHE A 698 -25.26 7.81 -22.73
CA PHE A 698 -24.37 6.69 -22.97
C PHE A 698 -24.08 5.91 -21.69
N ILE A 699 -23.63 6.59 -20.62
CA ILE A 699 -23.30 5.95 -19.34
C ILE A 699 -24.50 5.28 -18.70
N LYS A 700 -25.67 5.94 -18.71
CA LYS A 700 -26.91 5.38 -18.15
C LYS A 700 -27.48 4.23 -18.97
N GLY A 701 -27.10 4.12 -20.22
CA GLY A 701 -27.48 3.02 -21.10
C GLY A 701 -26.62 1.77 -20.99
N LEU A 702 -25.55 1.79 -20.20
CA LEU A 702 -24.67 0.63 -20.03
C LEU A 702 -25.20 -0.33 -18.97
N HIS A 703 -25.09 -1.63 -19.25
CA HIS A 703 -25.51 -2.70 -18.33
C HIS A 703 -24.40 -3.77 -18.17
N ASN A 704 -23.39 -3.74 -19.00
CA ASN A 704 -22.31 -4.72 -19.01
C ASN A 704 -21.29 -4.38 -17.90
N MET A 705 -21.03 -5.36 -17.01
CA MET A 705 -19.99 -5.26 -15.99
C MET A 705 -18.66 -5.75 -16.52
N ALA A 706 -17.57 -5.08 -16.22
CA ALA A 706 -16.23 -5.52 -16.57
C ALA A 706 -15.97 -6.98 -16.14
N PHE A 707 -15.31 -7.73 -17.01
CA PHE A 707 -14.80 -9.06 -16.69
C PHE A 707 -13.36 -8.94 -16.21
N GLU A 708 -13.13 -9.28 -14.96
CA GLU A 708 -11.82 -9.23 -14.32
C GLU A 708 -11.56 -10.57 -13.61
N ASP A 709 -10.75 -11.43 -14.24
CA ASP A 709 -10.27 -12.70 -13.69
C ASP A 709 -8.82 -12.88 -14.11
N GLU A 710 -7.90 -12.63 -13.20
CA GLU A 710 -6.46 -12.66 -13.48
C GLU A 710 -5.97 -14.04 -13.88
N VAL A 711 -6.56 -15.10 -13.33
CA VAL A 711 -6.16 -16.48 -13.67
C VAL A 711 -6.50 -16.77 -15.13
N ILE A 712 -7.71 -16.41 -15.57
CA ILE A 712 -8.12 -16.57 -16.96
C ILE A 712 -7.26 -15.70 -17.87
N MET A 713 -6.98 -14.45 -17.50
CA MET A 713 -6.12 -13.57 -18.28
C MET A 713 -4.70 -14.11 -18.43
N ASN A 714 -4.12 -14.63 -17.35
CA ASN A 714 -2.80 -15.25 -17.39
C ASN A 714 -2.77 -16.48 -18.32
N ILE A 715 -3.82 -17.32 -18.28
CA ILE A 715 -3.96 -18.46 -19.23
C ILE A 715 -3.97 -17.96 -20.66
N ILE A 716 -4.75 -16.90 -20.96
CA ILE A 716 -4.85 -16.31 -22.31
C ILE A 716 -3.47 -15.80 -22.76
N TYR A 717 -2.74 -15.06 -21.92
CA TYR A 717 -1.43 -14.52 -22.27
C TYR A 717 -0.38 -15.62 -22.54
N GLU A 718 -0.29 -16.61 -21.65
CA GLU A 718 0.66 -17.71 -21.76
C GLU A 718 0.46 -18.48 -23.08
N GLU A 719 -0.78 -18.77 -23.46
CA GLU A 719 -1.04 -19.54 -24.67
C GLU A 719 -0.95 -18.66 -25.94
N ALA A 720 -1.45 -17.41 -25.89
CA ALA A 720 -1.38 -16.48 -27.01
C ALA A 720 0.07 -16.17 -27.43
N GLU A 721 1.02 -16.17 -26.49
CA GLU A 721 2.45 -15.97 -26.75
C GLU A 721 2.97 -16.97 -27.80
N SER A 722 2.53 -18.23 -27.75
CA SER A 722 2.95 -19.27 -28.73
C SER A 722 2.45 -18.97 -30.14
N PHE A 723 1.27 -18.36 -30.30
CA PHE A 723 0.75 -17.88 -31.55
C PHE A 723 1.50 -16.64 -32.03
N PHE A 724 1.71 -15.66 -31.16
CA PHE A 724 2.43 -14.42 -31.51
C PHE A 724 3.87 -14.67 -31.96
N ARG A 725 4.50 -15.75 -31.49
CA ARG A 725 5.82 -16.21 -31.92
C ARG A 725 5.76 -17.11 -33.19
N GLY A 726 4.58 -17.35 -33.77
CA GLY A 726 4.43 -18.20 -34.92
C GLY A 726 4.70 -19.68 -34.67
N GLN A 727 4.60 -20.15 -33.43
CA GLN A 727 4.84 -21.54 -33.02
C GLN A 727 3.59 -22.42 -33.14
N LYS A 728 2.40 -21.81 -33.02
CA LYS A 728 1.08 -22.46 -33.12
C LYS A 728 0.14 -21.61 -33.96
N THR A 729 -0.95 -22.20 -34.44
CA THR A 729 -2.04 -21.45 -35.08
C THR A 729 -2.93 -20.77 -34.03
N ALA A 730 -3.75 -19.81 -34.44
CA ALA A 730 -4.71 -19.16 -33.55
C ALA A 730 -5.77 -20.17 -33.07
N GLU A 731 -6.17 -21.11 -33.93
CA GLU A 731 -7.10 -22.18 -33.60
C GLU A 731 -6.53 -23.15 -32.57
N ASP A 732 -5.26 -23.59 -32.70
CA ASP A 732 -4.59 -24.44 -31.69
C ASP A 732 -4.50 -23.74 -30.32
N VAL A 733 -4.26 -22.43 -30.31
CA VAL A 733 -4.17 -21.64 -29.08
C VAL A 733 -5.56 -21.45 -28.43
N ALA A 734 -6.57 -21.19 -29.23
CA ALA A 734 -7.95 -21.10 -28.76
C ALA A 734 -8.41 -22.42 -28.11
N ASP A 735 -8.04 -23.58 -28.67
CA ASP A 735 -8.30 -24.90 -28.09
C ASP A 735 -7.57 -25.09 -26.73
N LEU A 736 -6.34 -24.61 -26.62
CA LEU A 736 -5.58 -24.71 -25.36
C LEU A 736 -6.19 -23.80 -24.27
N ILE A 737 -6.53 -22.56 -24.63
CA ILE A 737 -7.20 -21.63 -23.72
C ILE A 737 -8.52 -22.23 -23.24
N GLN A 738 -9.34 -22.75 -24.18
CA GLN A 738 -10.60 -23.40 -23.84
C GLN A 738 -10.43 -24.50 -22.80
N ASN A 739 -9.47 -25.41 -23.03
CA ASN A 739 -9.28 -26.54 -22.12
C ASN A 739 -8.76 -26.12 -20.74
N ARG A 740 -7.84 -25.17 -20.70
CA ARG A 740 -7.26 -24.68 -19.42
C ARG A 740 -8.28 -23.88 -18.62
N VAL A 741 -9.02 -22.98 -19.27
CA VAL A 741 -10.05 -22.18 -18.61
C VAL A 741 -11.20 -23.07 -18.13
N GLN A 742 -11.65 -24.04 -18.94
CA GLN A 742 -12.70 -24.96 -18.51
C GLN A 742 -12.27 -25.78 -17.28
N LEU A 743 -11.02 -26.25 -17.25
CA LEU A 743 -10.47 -26.95 -16.07
C LEU A 743 -10.49 -26.06 -14.82
N TYR A 744 -10.05 -24.82 -14.97
CA TYR A 744 -10.07 -23.83 -13.86
C TYR A 744 -11.51 -23.59 -13.35
N LEU A 745 -12.48 -23.44 -14.26
CA LEU A 745 -13.89 -23.25 -13.87
C LEU A 745 -14.48 -24.49 -13.20
N ASP A 746 -14.08 -25.69 -13.62
CA ASP A 746 -14.52 -26.96 -13.02
C ASP A 746 -13.93 -27.18 -11.62
N GLU A 747 -12.68 -26.72 -11.37
CA GLU A 747 -12.00 -26.80 -10.06
C GLU A 747 -12.52 -25.75 -9.06
N GLY A 748 -13.03 -24.63 -9.53
CA GLY A 748 -13.57 -23.54 -8.69
C GLY A 748 -14.96 -23.80 -8.14
N ARG A 749 -15.61 -24.88 -8.53
CA ARG A 749 -16.94 -25.33 -8.07
C ARG A 749 -16.80 -26.36 -6.98
#